data_a4c02a7ac7c2b8638e8081c7aed163e8
#
_entry.id   a4c02a7ac7c2b8638e8081c7aed163e8
#
_cell.length_a   1.000
_cell.length_b   1.000
_cell.length_c   1.000
_cell.angle_alpha   90.00
_cell.angle_beta   90.00
_cell.angle_gamma   90.00
#
_symmetry.space_group_name_H-M   'P 1'
#
loop_
_entity.id
_entity.type
_entity.pdbx_description
1 polymer ?
#
loop_
_entity_poly.entity_id
_entity_poly.type
_entity_poly.pdbx_seq_one_letter_code
_entity_poly.pdbx_strand_id
1 'polypeptide(L)'
;MNRRTFLHQSVKTAAAVASVCTLPNASPALLLNRTKTDASGLESEIALNGEHYEMEVPDTLDLASRARFAINGLTRAVDAEHDYEHYFLILFMKNPPEMWHTGSGDMSCCNPKWSESLPMMRMMSGSDFNVAIEQKMMNAMVAMIDGDGLYAVPPTKDHEAEPWRPEGGSSICAFGNGRMMLAMIAWYERSKDPIWLERIRKMGQGLSKTAVHKDGYAFFPCMGGSGDQAEQNILKSFDGPVCQGQPIRALARYYQLSGDKEALHFAGELVNFCMKEQLWSDKEQKQWKWINSAEHGHYQGQPHSYTLALRGILDYAYITNDATLKEFVRNGYEWQRSWGISEIGCFGDHAWGGNTEPCLIADMTALAIRLSDYGVGDYWDDVDQYVRNHLTESQLLRADLLEKVSKGSVESPDAWKNYPLGPMGMQGVADVVVGHDGVPWTPPMQQRELRSVAPEKPDTTEVIPRSIGLMAGMIEVTTMAYTIQGGCCSGNGTQAMYYAWHSTVRFKDAVATVNLLLNRVSPWMDVSSYLPYEGKVVLTNKQARRAAVRIPRWVDRAAVQARINGKSTATSWIGNYLVVDGLRPKDIIVLDFPIVERTAKYTMAFDRTYAFQFKGNTVVDVSPRDTNPTGYPVYQRDHFQKTSAPMIKVSQYVTPVILNF
;
A
#
# COMPACT_ATOMS: atom_id res chain seq x y z
N MET A 1 -22.49 7.40 9.92
CA MET A 1 -23.03 6.03 10.07
C MET A 1 -22.07 5.21 10.90
N ASN A 2 -22.54 4.53 11.96
CA ASN A 2 -21.67 3.69 12.79
C ASN A 2 -21.21 2.46 11.95
N ARG A 3 -19.99 1.94 12.16
CA ARG A 3 -19.42 0.74 11.53
C ARG A 3 -20.41 -0.43 11.42
N ARG A 4 -21.23 -0.65 12.46
CA ARG A 4 -22.30 -1.66 12.49
C ARG A 4 -23.42 -1.38 11.47
N THR A 5 -23.82 -0.13 11.31
CA THR A 5 -24.91 0.26 10.42
C THR A 5 -24.49 0.13 8.95
N PHE A 6 -23.21 0.44 8.63
CA PHE A 6 -22.68 0.28 7.28
C PHE A 6 -22.61 -1.21 6.90
N LEU A 7 -22.07 -2.07 7.76
CA LEU A 7 -22.02 -3.52 7.49
C LEU A 7 -23.42 -4.12 7.34
N HIS A 8 -24.39 -3.66 8.14
CA HIS A 8 -25.77 -4.12 8.04
C HIS A 8 -26.48 -3.61 6.77
N GLN A 9 -26.17 -2.40 6.33
CA GLN A 9 -26.70 -1.85 5.08
C GLN A 9 -26.02 -2.45 3.84
N SER A 10 -24.72 -2.69 3.87
CA SER A 10 -24.03 -3.38 2.79
C SER A 10 -24.56 -4.79 2.58
N VAL A 11 -24.84 -5.51 3.66
CA VAL A 11 -25.50 -6.83 3.60
C VAL A 11 -26.95 -6.72 3.08
N LYS A 12 -27.69 -5.68 3.49
CA LYS A 12 -29.06 -5.46 3.00
C LYS A 12 -29.10 -5.04 1.53
N THR A 13 -28.13 -4.26 1.07
CA THR A 13 -28.03 -3.85 -0.34
C THR A 13 -27.64 -5.04 -1.22
N ALA A 14 -26.74 -5.90 -0.76
CA ALA A 14 -26.43 -7.16 -1.44
C ALA A 14 -27.64 -8.10 -1.50
N ALA A 15 -28.42 -8.19 -0.42
CA ALA A 15 -29.65 -8.96 -0.38
C ALA A 15 -30.76 -8.37 -1.29
N ALA A 16 -30.85 -7.04 -1.42
CA ALA A 16 -31.82 -6.38 -2.31
C ALA A 16 -31.47 -6.56 -3.79
N VAL A 17 -30.18 -6.56 -4.15
CA VAL A 17 -29.72 -6.86 -5.52
C VAL A 17 -29.91 -8.34 -5.84
N ALA A 18 -29.73 -9.24 -4.89
CA ALA A 18 -30.00 -10.66 -5.05
C ALA A 18 -31.48 -10.97 -5.25
N SER A 19 -32.42 -10.13 -4.73
CA SER A 19 -33.85 -10.32 -4.87
C SER A 19 -34.41 -9.93 -6.24
N VAL A 20 -33.68 -9.25 -7.09
CA VAL A 20 -34.10 -8.86 -8.45
C VAL A 20 -33.68 -9.91 -9.50
N CYS A 21 -32.78 -10.85 -9.15
CA CYS A 21 -32.28 -11.89 -10.04
C CYS A 21 -32.70 -13.30 -9.62
N THR A 22 -33.93 -13.51 -9.11
CA THR A 22 -34.44 -14.86 -8.85
C THR A 22 -34.95 -15.53 -10.15
N LEU A 23 -34.09 -16.33 -10.76
CA LEU A 23 -34.48 -17.47 -11.59
C LEU A 23 -34.55 -18.73 -10.72
N PRO A 24 -35.45 -19.70 -11.03
CA PRO A 24 -35.84 -20.72 -10.08
C PRO A 24 -34.79 -21.81 -9.86
N ASN A 25 -34.61 -22.16 -8.59
CA ASN A 25 -34.04 -23.40 -8.03
C ASN A 25 -33.19 -24.29 -8.95
N ALA A 26 -31.86 -24.07 -8.90
CA ALA A 26 -30.88 -25.10 -9.26
C ALA A 26 -30.09 -25.48 -8.01
N SER A 27 -30.03 -26.77 -7.71
CA SER A 27 -29.32 -27.37 -6.61
C SER A 27 -27.80 -27.10 -6.69
N PRO A 28 -27.06 -26.97 -5.56
CA PRO A 28 -25.63 -26.68 -5.54
C PRO A 28 -24.71 -27.68 -6.23
N ALA A 29 -25.23 -28.83 -6.62
CA ALA A 29 -24.47 -29.92 -7.27
C ALA A 29 -24.27 -29.74 -8.79
N LEU A 30 -24.83 -28.71 -9.41
CA LEU A 30 -24.79 -28.51 -10.88
C LEU A 30 -23.79 -27.48 -11.38
N LEU A 31 -22.97 -26.91 -10.47
CA LEU A 31 -21.92 -25.92 -10.81
C LEU A 31 -20.54 -26.53 -11.09
N LEU A 32 -20.41 -27.85 -11.06
CA LEU A 32 -19.10 -28.53 -11.19
C LEU A 32 -18.73 -29.00 -12.60
N ASN A 33 -19.56 -28.71 -13.64
CA ASN A 33 -19.23 -29.08 -15.00
C ASN A 33 -19.51 -27.93 -15.99
N ARG A 34 -18.58 -26.97 -16.08
CA ARG A 34 -18.46 -26.14 -17.27
C ARG A 34 -17.13 -26.41 -17.97
N THR A 35 -17.31 -26.89 -19.17
CA THR A 35 -16.31 -27.26 -20.16
C THR A 35 -15.35 -26.11 -20.48
N LYS A 36 -14.07 -26.48 -20.63
CA LYS A 36 -13.00 -25.65 -21.21
C LYS A 36 -13.44 -25.10 -22.57
N THR A 37 -13.49 -23.80 -22.70
CA THR A 37 -13.58 -23.14 -23.99
C THR A 37 -12.38 -22.22 -24.21
N ASP A 38 -12.00 -22.16 -25.46
CA ASP A 38 -10.81 -21.65 -26.09
C ASP A 38 -10.16 -20.34 -25.57
N ALA A 39 -8.94 -20.35 -25.73
CA ALA A 39 -7.74 -19.51 -25.75
C ALA A 39 -7.82 -17.97 -25.66
N SER A 40 -8.95 -17.35 -25.33
CA SER A 40 -9.06 -15.89 -25.12
C SER A 40 -9.75 -15.46 -23.82
N GLY A 41 -10.22 -16.37 -23.00
CA GLY A 41 -10.89 -16.07 -21.74
C GLY A 41 -10.28 -16.84 -20.58
N LEU A 42 -9.57 -16.17 -19.69
CA LEU A 42 -9.19 -16.70 -18.37
C LEU A 42 -10.45 -16.74 -17.50
N GLU A 43 -11.32 -17.72 -17.71
CA GLU A 43 -12.33 -18.13 -16.74
C GLU A 43 -11.71 -19.08 -15.72
N SER A 44 -10.72 -18.61 -14.96
CA SER A 44 -10.36 -19.30 -13.73
C SER A 44 -11.25 -18.74 -12.63
N GLU A 45 -12.16 -19.53 -12.10
CA GLU A 45 -12.87 -19.18 -10.86
C GLU A 45 -11.82 -18.78 -9.83
N ILE A 46 -11.95 -17.57 -9.28
CA ILE A 46 -11.12 -17.12 -8.17
C ILE A 46 -11.54 -17.95 -6.96
N ALA A 47 -10.84 -19.07 -6.73
CA ALA A 47 -11.10 -19.92 -5.59
C ALA A 47 -10.57 -19.27 -4.32
N LEU A 48 -11.48 -18.98 -3.38
CA LEU A 48 -11.13 -18.60 -2.01
C LEU A 48 -10.93 -19.88 -1.20
N ASN A 49 -9.69 -20.36 -1.12
CA ASN A 49 -9.34 -21.59 -0.42
C ASN A 49 -9.17 -21.34 1.09
N GLY A 50 -10.27 -21.18 1.82
CA GLY A 50 -10.24 -20.95 3.25
C GLY A 50 -11.59 -21.19 3.91
N GLU A 51 -11.62 -21.02 5.22
CA GLU A 51 -12.80 -21.28 6.05
C GLU A 51 -13.17 -20.02 6.84
N HIS A 52 -14.49 -19.83 7.02
CA HIS A 52 -15.03 -18.80 7.91
C HIS A 52 -15.46 -19.43 9.24
N TYR A 53 -15.21 -18.73 10.34
CA TYR A 53 -15.75 -19.08 11.64
C TYR A 53 -16.05 -17.83 12.48
N GLU A 54 -17.07 -17.94 13.31
CA GLU A 54 -17.48 -16.88 14.23
C GLU A 54 -16.61 -16.90 15.50
N MET A 55 -16.14 -15.73 15.89
CA MET A 55 -15.46 -15.57 17.18
C MET A 55 -15.76 -14.21 17.80
N GLU A 56 -15.56 -14.12 19.09
CA GLU A 56 -15.63 -12.87 19.85
C GLU A 56 -14.20 -12.34 20.07
N VAL A 57 -13.97 -11.10 19.64
CA VAL A 57 -12.66 -10.45 19.68
C VAL A 57 -12.76 -9.06 20.28
N PRO A 58 -11.66 -8.52 20.83
CA PRO A 58 -11.61 -7.10 21.18
C PRO A 58 -11.87 -6.20 19.98
N ASP A 59 -12.68 -5.18 20.13
CA ASP A 59 -12.94 -4.17 19.08
C ASP A 59 -11.75 -3.20 18.97
N THR A 60 -10.66 -3.72 18.44
CA THR A 60 -9.40 -3.02 18.19
C THR A 60 -9.05 -3.08 16.71
N LEU A 61 -7.82 -2.74 16.34
CA LEU A 61 -7.43 -2.74 14.94
C LEU A 61 -7.42 -4.16 14.36
N ASP A 62 -8.28 -4.39 13.38
CA ASP A 62 -8.39 -5.60 12.59
C ASP A 62 -8.21 -5.26 11.11
N LEU A 63 -7.06 -5.64 10.54
CA LEU A 63 -6.71 -5.36 9.15
C LEU A 63 -7.55 -6.18 8.17
N ALA A 64 -8.02 -7.37 8.54
CA ALA A 64 -8.91 -8.16 7.69
C ALA A 64 -10.29 -7.48 7.51
N SER A 65 -10.78 -6.84 8.56
CA SER A 65 -11.98 -5.99 8.46
C SER A 65 -11.76 -4.79 7.54
N ARG A 66 -10.57 -4.16 7.59
CA ARG A 66 -10.18 -3.05 6.69
C ARG A 66 -10.10 -3.50 5.22
N ALA A 67 -9.64 -4.72 4.98
CA ALA A 67 -9.57 -5.30 3.63
C ALA A 67 -10.94 -5.45 2.98
N ARG A 68 -12.01 -5.75 3.74
CA ARG A 68 -13.38 -5.79 3.20
C ARG A 68 -13.83 -4.44 2.65
N PHE A 69 -13.49 -3.34 3.33
CA PHE A 69 -13.75 -1.99 2.82
C PHE A 69 -12.89 -1.68 1.60
N ALA A 70 -11.62 -2.09 1.61
CA ALA A 70 -10.73 -1.89 0.47
C ALA A 70 -11.29 -2.56 -0.81
N ILE A 71 -11.81 -3.79 -0.72
CA ILE A 71 -12.45 -4.47 -1.84
C ILE A 71 -13.63 -3.65 -2.39
N ASN A 72 -14.46 -3.04 -1.53
CA ASN A 72 -15.53 -2.16 -1.99
C ASN A 72 -14.99 -1.01 -2.85
N GLY A 73 -14.01 -0.27 -2.35
CA GLY A 73 -13.43 0.86 -3.08
C GLY A 73 -12.75 0.42 -4.37
N LEU A 74 -11.85 -0.56 -4.29
CA LEU A 74 -11.06 -1.04 -5.44
C LEU A 74 -11.89 -1.69 -6.55
N THR A 75 -13.09 -2.18 -6.25
CA THR A 75 -13.95 -2.80 -7.27
C THR A 75 -15.12 -1.93 -7.73
N ARG A 76 -15.39 -0.81 -7.05
CA ARG A 76 -16.48 0.09 -7.43
C ARG A 76 -16.00 1.43 -7.99
N ALA A 77 -14.77 1.85 -7.70
CA ALA A 77 -14.20 3.06 -8.26
C ALA A 77 -13.44 2.78 -9.57
N VAL A 78 -14.04 1.96 -10.42
CA VAL A 78 -13.56 1.60 -11.76
C VAL A 78 -14.64 1.88 -12.80
N ASP A 79 -14.23 2.11 -14.05
CA ASP A 79 -15.10 2.40 -15.18
C ASP A 79 -15.25 1.17 -16.09
N ALA A 80 -16.42 0.57 -16.05
CA ALA A 80 -16.70 -0.63 -16.85
C ALA A 80 -16.76 -0.35 -18.37
N GLU A 81 -17.00 0.90 -18.77
CA GLU A 81 -17.05 1.31 -20.17
C GLU A 81 -15.66 1.60 -20.75
N HIS A 82 -14.65 1.78 -19.86
CA HIS A 82 -13.25 2.03 -20.22
C HIS A 82 -12.33 0.93 -19.66
N ASP A 83 -12.55 -0.31 -20.05
CA ASP A 83 -11.69 -1.47 -19.72
C ASP A 83 -11.43 -1.67 -18.22
N TYR A 84 -12.38 -1.25 -17.36
CA TYR A 84 -12.24 -1.29 -15.91
C TYR A 84 -11.07 -0.47 -15.39
N GLU A 85 -10.72 0.61 -16.10
CA GLU A 85 -9.78 1.61 -15.62
C GLU A 85 -10.30 2.24 -14.33
N HIS A 86 -9.43 2.40 -13.33
CA HIS A 86 -9.84 3.04 -12.09
C HIS A 86 -9.90 4.56 -12.28
N TYR A 87 -10.81 5.21 -11.56
CA TYR A 87 -10.81 6.67 -11.49
C TYR A 87 -9.62 7.14 -10.66
N PHE A 88 -8.68 7.83 -11.30
CA PHE A 88 -7.46 8.28 -10.63
C PHE A 88 -7.74 9.43 -9.65
N LEU A 89 -8.63 10.34 -10.01
CA LEU A 89 -8.94 11.52 -9.23
C LEU A 89 -10.40 11.51 -8.77
N ILE A 90 -10.61 11.61 -7.45
CA ILE A 90 -11.94 11.72 -6.85
C ILE A 90 -11.99 13.00 -6.02
N LEU A 91 -12.86 13.92 -6.40
CA LEU A 91 -13.01 15.26 -5.84
C LEU A 91 -14.21 15.31 -4.89
N PHE A 92 -13.97 15.12 -3.59
CA PHE A 92 -15.03 15.15 -2.59
C PHE A 92 -15.52 16.56 -2.26
N MET A 93 -14.69 17.60 -2.54
CA MET A 93 -15.07 19.00 -2.34
C MET A 93 -16.06 19.51 -3.40
N LYS A 94 -16.47 18.69 -4.34
CA LYS A 94 -17.56 19.04 -5.29
C LYS A 94 -18.92 18.65 -4.74
N ASN A 95 -19.97 19.29 -5.26
CA ASN A 95 -21.36 18.96 -4.94
C ASN A 95 -22.22 18.91 -6.21
N PRO A 96 -22.52 17.70 -6.73
CA PRO A 96 -22.11 16.39 -6.22
C PRO A 96 -20.59 16.12 -6.34
N PRO A 97 -20.02 15.18 -5.57
CA PRO A 97 -18.65 14.73 -5.74
C PRO A 97 -18.43 14.12 -7.14
N GLU A 98 -17.20 14.17 -7.62
CA GLU A 98 -16.85 13.81 -8.99
C GLU A 98 -15.72 12.79 -9.03
N MET A 99 -15.80 11.81 -9.96
CA MET A 99 -14.74 10.89 -10.32
C MET A 99 -14.24 11.20 -11.72
N TRP A 100 -12.91 11.22 -11.89
CA TRP A 100 -12.24 11.57 -13.13
C TRP A 100 -11.14 10.58 -13.50
N HIS A 101 -10.98 10.33 -14.78
CA HIS A 101 -9.72 9.81 -15.33
C HIS A 101 -8.75 10.97 -15.57
N THR A 102 -7.45 10.75 -15.44
CA THR A 102 -6.44 11.80 -15.67
C THR A 102 -5.69 11.65 -16.98
N GLY A 103 -5.99 10.59 -17.72
CA GLY A 103 -5.52 10.36 -19.09
C GLY A 103 -4.09 9.85 -19.22
N SER A 104 -3.24 10.01 -18.23
CA SER A 104 -1.88 9.49 -18.32
C SER A 104 -1.53 8.66 -17.09
N GLY A 105 -1.10 7.45 -17.30
CA GLY A 105 -0.59 6.58 -16.25
C GLY A 105 -1.65 5.83 -15.42
N ASP A 106 -2.94 6.14 -15.58
CA ASP A 106 -3.99 5.47 -14.82
C ASP A 106 -4.00 3.97 -15.15
N MET A 107 -4.29 3.63 -16.40
CA MET A 107 -4.28 2.25 -16.88
C MET A 107 -2.87 1.66 -16.87
N SER A 108 -1.86 2.39 -17.38
CA SER A 108 -0.50 1.85 -17.56
C SER A 108 0.25 1.60 -16.25
N CYS A 109 0.05 2.43 -15.24
CA CYS A 109 0.84 2.41 -14.02
C CYS A 109 0.06 2.01 -12.77
N CYS A 110 -1.21 2.41 -12.67
CA CYS A 110 -1.98 2.28 -11.43
C CYS A 110 -2.97 1.12 -11.43
N ASN A 111 -3.62 0.78 -12.56
CA ASN A 111 -4.44 -0.42 -12.65
C ASN A 111 -3.71 -1.70 -12.20
N PRO A 112 -2.43 -1.93 -12.60
CA PRO A 112 -1.67 -3.06 -12.07
C PRO A 112 -1.50 -3.05 -10.55
N LYS A 113 -1.37 -1.87 -9.91
CA LYS A 113 -1.32 -1.79 -8.43
C LYS A 113 -2.60 -2.29 -7.78
N TRP A 114 -3.76 -1.94 -8.36
CA TRP A 114 -5.07 -2.37 -7.87
C TRP A 114 -5.24 -3.88 -8.06
N SER A 115 -4.82 -4.39 -9.22
CA SER A 115 -4.87 -5.83 -9.51
C SER A 115 -3.87 -6.67 -8.70
N GLU A 116 -2.75 -6.09 -8.24
CA GLU A 116 -1.86 -6.71 -7.26
C GLU A 116 -2.52 -6.74 -5.87
N SER A 117 -3.25 -5.67 -5.51
CA SER A 117 -3.85 -5.52 -4.17
C SER A 117 -5.07 -6.41 -3.96
N LEU A 118 -5.93 -6.56 -4.96
CA LEU A 118 -7.21 -7.30 -4.83
C LEU A 118 -7.02 -8.74 -4.33
N PRO A 119 -6.11 -9.58 -4.88
CA PRO A 119 -5.81 -10.89 -4.33
C PRO A 119 -5.42 -10.85 -2.85
N MET A 120 -4.60 -9.86 -2.46
CA MET A 120 -4.15 -9.69 -1.08
C MET A 120 -5.31 -9.38 -0.14
N MET A 121 -6.22 -8.48 -0.55
CA MET A 121 -7.39 -8.12 0.25
C MET A 121 -8.35 -9.31 0.42
N ARG A 122 -8.48 -10.15 -0.60
CA ARG A 122 -9.29 -11.38 -0.51
C ARG A 122 -8.66 -12.41 0.43
N MET A 123 -7.34 -12.59 0.41
CA MET A 123 -6.66 -13.49 1.35
C MET A 123 -6.82 -13.05 2.81
N MET A 124 -6.93 -11.74 3.07
CA MET A 124 -7.18 -11.22 4.41
C MET A 124 -8.63 -11.43 4.86
N SER A 125 -9.59 -11.26 3.98
CA SER A 125 -11.01 -11.08 4.33
C SER A 125 -11.91 -12.25 3.96
N GLY A 126 -11.51 -13.11 3.01
CA GLY A 126 -12.35 -14.15 2.43
C GLY A 126 -13.59 -13.62 1.69
N SER A 127 -13.60 -12.32 1.35
CA SER A 127 -14.75 -11.72 0.67
C SER A 127 -14.74 -12.04 -0.82
N ASP A 128 -15.87 -12.48 -1.33
CA ASP A 128 -16.14 -12.70 -2.77
C ASP A 128 -16.86 -11.51 -3.43
N PHE A 129 -17.10 -10.44 -2.69
CA PHE A 129 -17.79 -9.25 -3.17
C PHE A 129 -17.11 -8.69 -4.43
N ASN A 130 -17.88 -8.58 -5.53
CA ASN A 130 -17.43 -8.08 -6.82
C ASN A 130 -16.20 -8.82 -7.42
N VAL A 131 -16.05 -10.11 -7.15
CA VAL A 131 -14.92 -10.91 -7.68
C VAL A 131 -14.86 -10.89 -9.20
N ALA A 132 -16.00 -10.81 -9.88
CA ALA A 132 -16.07 -10.70 -11.32
C ALA A 132 -15.43 -9.40 -11.87
N ILE A 133 -15.46 -8.31 -11.12
CA ILE A 133 -14.81 -7.05 -11.53
C ILE A 133 -13.28 -7.19 -11.49
N GLU A 134 -12.75 -7.85 -10.46
CA GLU A 134 -11.30 -8.15 -10.37
C GLU A 134 -10.84 -8.97 -11.59
N GLN A 135 -11.60 -9.99 -11.96
CA GLN A 135 -11.28 -10.82 -13.12
C GLN A 135 -11.31 -10.01 -14.42
N LYS A 136 -12.34 -9.18 -14.62
CA LYS A 136 -12.49 -8.34 -15.82
C LYS A 136 -11.38 -7.31 -15.93
N MET A 137 -10.99 -6.66 -14.82
CA MET A 137 -9.87 -5.74 -14.77
C MET A 137 -8.57 -6.43 -15.21
N MET A 138 -8.28 -7.62 -14.68
CA MET A 138 -7.06 -8.35 -15.06
C MET A 138 -7.11 -8.81 -16.52
N ASN A 139 -8.27 -9.28 -17.00
CA ASN A 139 -8.43 -9.68 -18.39
C ASN A 139 -8.21 -8.51 -19.37
N ALA A 140 -8.73 -7.32 -19.05
CA ALA A 140 -8.50 -6.12 -19.86
C ALA A 140 -7.01 -5.78 -19.95
N MET A 141 -6.29 -5.80 -18.83
CA MET A 141 -4.85 -5.56 -18.85
C MET A 141 -4.06 -6.64 -19.59
N VAL A 142 -4.44 -7.91 -19.44
CA VAL A 142 -3.81 -9.03 -20.18
C VAL A 142 -4.02 -8.90 -21.68
N ALA A 143 -5.19 -8.42 -22.12
CA ALA A 143 -5.47 -8.17 -23.53
C ALA A 143 -4.59 -7.05 -24.14
N MET A 144 -4.00 -6.19 -23.29
CA MET A 144 -3.06 -5.14 -23.71
C MET A 144 -1.61 -5.61 -23.72
N ILE A 145 -1.32 -6.90 -23.44
CA ILE A 145 0.04 -7.45 -23.58
C ILE A 145 0.30 -7.73 -25.06
N ASP A 146 1.31 -7.08 -25.62
CA ASP A 146 1.66 -7.19 -27.04
C ASP A 146 2.45 -8.45 -27.40
N GLY A 147 2.81 -8.58 -28.68
CA GLY A 147 3.56 -9.72 -29.19
C GLY A 147 4.98 -9.88 -28.60
N ASP A 148 5.56 -8.80 -28.10
CA ASP A 148 6.85 -8.79 -27.41
C ASP A 148 6.72 -9.11 -25.92
N GLY A 149 5.50 -9.34 -25.45
CA GLY A 149 5.18 -9.67 -24.07
C GLY A 149 5.09 -8.45 -23.15
N LEU A 150 5.11 -7.25 -23.70
CA LEU A 150 5.06 -6.01 -22.94
C LEU A 150 3.61 -5.54 -22.72
N TYR A 151 3.31 -5.08 -21.54
CA TYR A 151 2.07 -4.38 -21.24
C TYR A 151 2.12 -2.99 -21.90
N ALA A 152 1.39 -2.88 -23.00
CA ALA A 152 1.40 -1.76 -23.91
C ALA A 152 -0.02 -1.19 -24.03
N VAL A 153 -0.31 -0.15 -23.27
CA VAL A 153 -1.63 0.49 -23.27
C VAL A 153 -1.87 1.17 -24.62
N PRO A 154 -2.90 0.81 -25.36
CA PRO A 154 -3.19 1.46 -26.65
C PRO A 154 -3.45 2.94 -26.47
N PRO A 155 -3.01 3.80 -27.41
CA PRO A 155 -3.40 5.19 -27.40
C PRO A 155 -4.91 5.25 -27.63
N THR A 156 -5.63 5.80 -26.69
CA THR A 156 -7.06 6.16 -26.85
C THR A 156 -7.13 7.65 -27.19
N LYS A 157 -8.32 8.13 -27.57
CA LYS A 157 -8.54 9.59 -27.66
C LYS A 157 -8.24 10.27 -26.34
N ASP A 158 -8.23 9.49 -25.28
CA ASP A 158 -8.16 9.89 -23.90
C ASP A 158 -6.80 9.58 -23.25
N HIS A 159 -5.89 8.87 -23.92
CA HIS A 159 -4.53 8.61 -23.46
C HIS A 159 -3.52 9.04 -24.50
N GLU A 160 -2.79 10.11 -24.22
CA GLU A 160 -1.61 10.45 -25.02
C GLU A 160 -0.54 9.37 -24.84
N ALA A 161 0.17 9.04 -25.93
CA ALA A 161 1.30 8.15 -25.86
C ALA A 161 2.33 8.70 -24.86
N GLU A 162 2.77 7.88 -23.93
CA GLU A 162 3.86 8.21 -23.02
C GLU A 162 5.08 8.71 -23.85
N PRO A 163 5.74 9.80 -23.43
CA PRO A 163 6.70 10.53 -24.27
C PRO A 163 7.95 9.75 -24.69
N TRP A 164 8.12 8.54 -24.24
CA TRP A 164 9.31 7.72 -24.49
C TRP A 164 9.08 6.51 -25.40
N ARG A 165 7.96 6.48 -26.13
CA ARG A 165 7.81 5.64 -27.32
C ARG A 165 7.95 6.50 -28.58
N PRO A 166 8.98 6.31 -29.40
CA PRO A 166 9.01 6.92 -30.69
C PRO A 166 7.96 6.30 -31.60
N GLU A 167 7.22 7.16 -32.31
CA GLU A 167 6.44 6.82 -33.50
C GLU A 167 5.20 5.92 -33.31
N GLY A 168 4.08 6.50 -32.90
CA GLY A 168 2.73 6.02 -33.27
C GLY A 168 2.27 4.67 -32.68
N GLY A 169 2.93 4.17 -31.63
CA GLY A 169 2.57 2.90 -30.98
C GLY A 169 1.90 3.07 -29.62
N SER A 170 1.42 1.97 -29.08
CA SER A 170 0.89 1.91 -27.72
C SER A 170 1.93 2.34 -26.68
N SER A 171 1.49 2.95 -25.57
CA SER A 171 2.37 3.41 -24.51
C SER A 171 2.96 2.25 -23.71
N ILE A 172 4.30 2.14 -23.65
CA ILE A 172 5.00 1.20 -22.78
C ILE A 172 5.65 1.95 -21.63
N CYS A 173 5.27 1.61 -20.42
CA CYS A 173 5.84 2.14 -19.20
C CYS A 173 6.65 1.06 -18.48
N ALA A 174 7.98 1.24 -18.32
CA ALA A 174 8.82 0.27 -17.61
C ALA A 174 8.35 0.09 -16.16
N PHE A 175 7.99 1.17 -15.49
CA PHE A 175 7.38 1.16 -14.18
C PHE A 175 6.07 0.36 -14.17
N GLY A 176 5.16 0.62 -15.15
CA GLY A 176 3.90 -0.10 -15.29
C GLY A 176 4.09 -1.58 -15.60
N ASN A 177 5.04 -1.94 -16.45
CA ASN A 177 5.38 -3.32 -16.73
C ASN A 177 5.93 -4.05 -15.50
N GLY A 178 6.80 -3.42 -14.70
CA GLY A 178 7.23 -3.96 -13.42
C GLY A 178 6.05 -4.17 -12.46
N ARG A 179 5.08 -3.27 -12.44
CA ARG A 179 3.83 -3.41 -11.67
C ARG A 179 2.97 -4.55 -12.18
N MET A 180 2.83 -4.69 -13.50
CA MET A 180 2.06 -5.77 -14.11
C MET A 180 2.67 -7.14 -13.82
N MET A 181 4.01 -7.25 -13.82
CA MET A 181 4.69 -8.47 -13.38
C MET A 181 4.35 -8.82 -11.93
N LEU A 182 4.34 -7.82 -11.02
CA LEU A 182 4.00 -8.05 -9.61
C LEU A 182 2.54 -8.45 -9.44
N ALA A 183 1.61 -7.84 -10.19
CA ALA A 183 0.21 -8.27 -10.21
C ALA A 183 0.09 -9.73 -10.68
N MET A 184 0.76 -10.10 -11.77
CA MET A 184 0.78 -11.48 -12.26
C MET A 184 1.43 -12.46 -11.26
N ILE A 185 2.44 -12.02 -10.49
CA ILE A 185 3.01 -12.82 -9.40
C ILE A 185 1.97 -13.09 -8.32
N ALA A 186 1.22 -12.10 -7.88
CA ALA A 186 0.16 -12.27 -6.89
C ALA A 186 -0.94 -13.23 -7.38
N TRP A 187 -1.30 -13.14 -8.66
CA TRP A 187 -2.24 -14.05 -9.29
C TRP A 187 -1.71 -15.47 -9.42
N TYR A 188 -0.41 -15.63 -9.78
CA TYR A 188 0.26 -16.93 -9.75
C TYR A 188 0.28 -17.55 -8.35
N GLU A 189 0.67 -16.79 -7.34
CA GLU A 189 0.76 -17.31 -5.97
C GLU A 189 -0.60 -17.76 -5.43
N ARG A 190 -1.68 -17.11 -5.85
CA ARG A 190 -3.05 -17.50 -5.51
C ARG A 190 -3.54 -18.71 -6.27
N SER A 191 -3.38 -18.75 -7.58
CA SER A 191 -3.97 -19.76 -8.47
C SER A 191 -3.07 -20.96 -8.74
N LYS A 192 -1.74 -20.76 -8.66
CA LYS A 192 -0.69 -21.68 -9.11
C LYS A 192 -0.76 -22.03 -10.61
N ASP A 193 -1.49 -21.25 -11.41
CA ASP A 193 -1.56 -21.43 -12.85
C ASP A 193 -0.24 -21.00 -13.50
N PRO A 194 0.48 -21.92 -14.19
CA PRO A 194 1.78 -21.65 -14.79
C PRO A 194 1.75 -20.62 -15.92
N ILE A 195 0.59 -20.32 -16.47
CA ILE A 195 0.43 -19.30 -17.52
C ILE A 195 0.96 -17.94 -17.08
N TRP A 196 0.80 -17.62 -15.78
CA TRP A 196 1.30 -16.37 -15.21
C TRP A 196 2.81 -16.29 -15.24
N LEU A 197 3.50 -17.38 -14.88
CA LEU A 197 4.97 -17.40 -14.93
C LEU A 197 5.49 -17.24 -16.35
N GLU A 198 4.82 -17.83 -17.34
CA GLU A 198 5.20 -17.70 -18.75
C GLU A 198 5.01 -16.26 -19.25
N ARG A 199 3.92 -15.60 -18.87
CA ARG A 199 3.70 -14.18 -19.19
C ARG A 199 4.74 -13.27 -18.54
N ILE A 200 5.06 -13.52 -17.26
CA ILE A 200 6.10 -12.77 -16.53
C ILE A 200 7.45 -12.94 -17.21
N ARG A 201 7.80 -14.18 -17.61
CA ARG A 201 9.04 -14.47 -18.33
C ARG A 201 9.14 -13.66 -19.62
N LYS A 202 8.09 -13.69 -20.46
CA LYS A 202 8.04 -12.93 -21.71
C LYS A 202 8.15 -11.43 -21.47
N MET A 203 7.45 -10.91 -20.47
CA MET A 203 7.50 -9.49 -20.10
C MET A 203 8.89 -9.08 -19.63
N GLY A 204 9.57 -9.89 -18.81
CA GLY A 204 10.95 -9.64 -18.41
C GLY A 204 11.92 -9.62 -19.60
N GLN A 205 11.74 -10.52 -20.56
CA GLN A 205 12.52 -10.54 -21.81
C GLN A 205 12.23 -9.33 -22.70
N GLY A 206 10.96 -8.92 -22.80
CA GLY A 206 10.55 -7.70 -23.50
C GLY A 206 11.16 -6.46 -22.87
N LEU A 207 11.12 -6.34 -21.55
CA LEU A 207 11.75 -5.24 -20.81
C LEU A 207 13.26 -5.19 -21.06
N SER A 208 13.95 -6.33 -21.04
CA SER A 208 15.38 -6.37 -21.33
C SER A 208 15.71 -5.88 -22.74
N LYS A 209 14.89 -6.20 -23.74
CA LYS A 209 15.07 -5.68 -25.11
C LYS A 209 14.84 -4.18 -25.25
N THR A 210 13.99 -3.59 -24.40
CA THR A 210 13.68 -2.14 -24.43
C THR A 210 14.65 -1.31 -23.62
N ALA A 211 15.39 -1.92 -22.70
CA ALA A 211 16.42 -1.25 -21.92
C ALA A 211 17.63 -0.89 -22.79
N VAL A 212 18.29 0.20 -22.43
CA VAL A 212 19.61 0.54 -22.96
C VAL A 212 20.67 -0.18 -22.16
N HIS A 213 21.37 -1.14 -22.77
CA HIS A 213 22.47 -1.86 -22.14
C HIS A 213 23.79 -1.15 -22.42
N LYS A 214 24.59 -0.99 -21.39
CA LYS A 214 25.98 -0.50 -21.43
C LYS A 214 26.88 -1.47 -20.66
N ASP A 215 28.17 -1.18 -20.64
CA ASP A 215 29.13 -2.04 -19.94
C ASP A 215 28.84 -2.09 -18.43
N GLY A 216 28.28 -3.21 -17.99
CA GLY A 216 27.98 -3.53 -16.60
C GLY A 216 26.69 -2.92 -16.02
N TYR A 217 25.87 -2.22 -16.80
CA TYR A 217 24.57 -1.71 -16.34
C TYR A 217 23.55 -1.57 -17.47
N ALA A 218 22.28 -1.48 -17.09
CA ALA A 218 21.19 -1.19 -18.00
C ALA A 218 20.21 -0.15 -17.39
N PHE A 219 19.48 0.57 -18.23
CA PHE A 219 18.47 1.52 -17.79
C PHE A 219 17.35 1.68 -18.82
N PHE A 220 16.20 2.12 -18.38
CA PHE A 220 15.08 2.46 -19.25
C PHE A 220 15.11 3.97 -19.61
N PRO A 221 15.04 4.35 -20.88
CA PRO A 221 15.12 5.75 -21.32
C PRO A 221 13.79 6.51 -21.13
N CYS A 222 13.16 6.41 -19.96
CA CYS A 222 11.81 6.90 -19.67
C CYS A 222 11.65 8.42 -19.69
N MET A 223 12.74 9.18 -19.74
CA MET A 223 12.72 10.64 -19.84
C MET A 223 13.01 11.15 -21.26
N GLY A 224 12.85 10.28 -22.26
CA GLY A 224 13.12 10.59 -23.66
C GLY A 224 14.60 10.75 -24.00
N GLY A 225 14.89 10.96 -25.28
CA GLY A 225 16.24 11.02 -25.81
C GLY A 225 16.77 9.65 -26.24
N SER A 226 17.98 9.61 -26.77
CA SER A 226 18.68 8.39 -27.18
C SER A 226 20.14 8.40 -26.70
N GLY A 227 20.71 7.21 -26.54
CA GLY A 227 22.10 7.04 -26.12
C GLY A 227 22.44 7.79 -24.82
N ASP A 228 23.53 8.56 -24.84
CA ASP A 228 24.00 9.29 -23.67
C ASP A 228 23.04 10.39 -23.23
N GLN A 229 22.29 10.99 -24.17
CA GLN A 229 21.29 12.01 -23.82
C GLN A 229 20.15 11.42 -22.99
N ALA A 230 19.66 10.22 -23.33
CA ALA A 230 18.64 9.54 -22.56
C ALA A 230 19.09 9.25 -21.12
N GLU A 231 20.34 8.80 -20.97
CA GLU A 231 20.94 8.58 -19.65
C GLU A 231 20.99 9.88 -18.83
N GLN A 232 21.50 10.97 -19.43
CA GLN A 232 21.57 12.26 -18.75
C GLN A 232 20.19 12.81 -18.38
N ASN A 233 19.18 12.57 -19.20
CA ASN A 233 17.81 12.99 -18.89
C ASN A 233 17.28 12.27 -17.63
N ILE A 234 17.54 10.96 -17.50
CA ILE A 234 17.13 10.20 -16.32
C ILE A 234 17.91 10.63 -15.09
N LEU A 235 19.23 10.75 -15.19
CA LEU A 235 20.08 11.15 -14.08
C LEU A 235 19.73 12.54 -13.51
N LYS A 236 19.10 13.40 -14.33
CA LYS A 236 18.61 14.72 -13.91
C LYS A 236 17.15 14.72 -13.44
N SER A 237 16.40 13.65 -13.65
CA SER A 237 14.99 13.57 -13.28
C SER A 237 14.79 13.04 -11.84
N PHE A 238 13.85 13.62 -11.12
CA PHE A 238 13.39 13.07 -9.84
C PHE A 238 12.62 11.75 -10.00
N ASP A 239 12.07 11.47 -11.18
CA ASP A 239 11.35 10.24 -11.51
C ASP A 239 12.28 9.12 -12.04
N GLY A 240 13.55 9.43 -12.26
CA GLY A 240 14.54 8.46 -12.74
C GLY A 240 14.57 7.16 -11.93
N PRO A 241 14.60 7.20 -10.59
CA PRO A 241 14.62 5.99 -9.76
C PRO A 241 13.38 5.10 -9.90
N VAL A 242 12.17 5.67 -10.06
CA VAL A 242 10.92 4.90 -10.12
C VAL A 242 10.85 4.02 -11.37
N CYS A 243 11.36 4.51 -12.49
CA CYS A 243 11.37 3.76 -13.76
C CYS A 243 12.22 2.49 -13.69
N GLN A 244 13.27 2.50 -12.86
CA GLN A 244 14.16 1.35 -12.67
C GLN A 244 13.68 0.45 -11.53
N GLY A 245 13.19 1.04 -10.42
CA GLY A 245 12.94 0.36 -9.16
C GLY A 245 11.89 -0.75 -9.22
N GLN A 246 10.78 -0.53 -9.93
CA GLN A 246 9.74 -1.55 -10.05
C GLN A 246 10.14 -2.75 -10.90
N PRO A 247 10.76 -2.57 -12.07
CA PRO A 247 11.34 -3.70 -12.81
C PRO A 247 12.35 -4.51 -11.99
N ILE A 248 13.24 -3.85 -11.23
CA ILE A 248 14.19 -4.55 -10.35
C ILE A 248 13.44 -5.45 -9.35
N ARG A 249 12.45 -4.91 -8.65
CA ARG A 249 11.64 -5.66 -7.68
C ARG A 249 10.94 -6.84 -8.34
N ALA A 250 10.30 -6.61 -9.48
CA ALA A 250 9.56 -7.63 -10.21
C ALA A 250 10.47 -8.77 -10.70
N LEU A 251 11.61 -8.45 -11.28
CA LEU A 251 12.59 -9.42 -11.75
C LEU A 251 13.21 -10.23 -10.60
N ALA A 252 13.53 -9.57 -9.48
CA ALA A 252 14.04 -10.24 -8.28
C ALA A 252 12.99 -11.21 -7.70
N ARG A 253 11.71 -10.82 -7.64
CA ARG A 253 10.62 -11.69 -7.22
C ARG A 253 10.40 -12.85 -8.19
N TYR A 254 10.44 -12.58 -9.48
CA TYR A 254 10.34 -13.63 -10.50
C TYR A 254 11.47 -14.65 -10.38
N TYR A 255 12.71 -14.19 -10.17
CA TYR A 255 13.83 -15.10 -9.91
C TYR A 255 13.59 -16.00 -8.69
N GLN A 256 13.08 -15.47 -7.60
CA GLN A 256 12.77 -16.26 -6.39
C GLN A 256 11.74 -17.38 -6.66
N LEU A 257 10.84 -17.19 -7.61
CA LEU A 257 9.81 -18.17 -7.98
C LEU A 257 10.28 -19.18 -9.04
N SER A 258 11.09 -18.74 -9.98
CA SER A 258 11.45 -19.51 -11.18
C SER A 258 12.89 -20.03 -11.20
N GLY A 259 13.80 -19.36 -10.48
CA GLY A 259 15.24 -19.60 -10.58
C GLY A 259 15.88 -19.04 -11.86
N ASP A 260 15.18 -18.17 -12.60
CA ASP A 260 15.63 -17.60 -13.88
C ASP A 260 16.82 -16.65 -13.67
N LYS A 261 18.01 -17.13 -14.05
CA LYS A 261 19.27 -16.39 -13.86
C LYS A 261 19.41 -15.18 -14.78
N GLU A 262 18.77 -15.18 -15.94
CA GLU A 262 18.77 -14.04 -16.86
C GLU A 262 17.99 -12.87 -16.26
N ALA A 263 16.83 -13.17 -15.64
CA ALA A 263 16.06 -12.18 -14.91
C ALA A 263 16.85 -11.57 -13.74
N LEU A 264 17.58 -12.39 -12.98
CA LEU A 264 18.44 -11.89 -11.90
C LEU A 264 19.62 -11.06 -12.42
N HIS A 265 20.24 -11.47 -13.51
CA HIS A 265 21.33 -10.73 -14.16
C HIS A 265 20.84 -9.35 -14.61
N PHE A 266 19.74 -9.29 -15.32
CA PHE A 266 19.15 -8.04 -15.78
C PHE A 266 18.74 -7.13 -14.60
N ALA A 267 18.17 -7.70 -13.53
CA ALA A 267 17.91 -6.93 -12.29
C ALA A 267 19.20 -6.31 -11.73
N GLY A 268 20.31 -7.04 -11.77
CA GLY A 268 21.63 -6.57 -11.36
C GLY A 268 22.15 -5.41 -12.20
N GLU A 269 21.99 -5.47 -13.52
CA GLU A 269 22.36 -4.35 -14.41
C GLU A 269 21.54 -3.08 -14.09
N LEU A 270 20.24 -3.22 -13.83
CA LEU A 270 19.39 -2.10 -13.39
C LEU A 270 19.79 -1.57 -12.01
N VAL A 271 20.16 -2.45 -11.07
CA VAL A 271 20.71 -2.05 -9.76
C VAL A 271 22.00 -1.26 -9.92
N ASN A 272 22.92 -1.72 -10.77
CA ASN A 272 24.17 -1.01 -11.04
C ASN A 272 23.94 0.39 -11.59
N PHE A 273 22.92 0.58 -12.43
CA PHE A 273 22.50 1.92 -12.84
C PHE A 273 21.94 2.74 -11.67
N CYS A 274 21.09 2.13 -10.81
CA CYS A 274 20.54 2.80 -9.64
C CYS A 274 21.60 3.21 -8.62
N MET A 275 22.77 2.58 -8.64
CA MET A 275 23.88 2.96 -7.75
C MET A 275 24.71 4.14 -8.26
N LYS A 276 24.33 4.76 -9.41
CA LYS A 276 25.00 5.98 -9.88
C LYS A 276 24.72 7.14 -8.93
N GLU A 277 25.78 7.82 -8.53
CA GLU A 277 25.74 8.95 -7.58
C GLU A 277 24.72 10.01 -7.97
N GLN A 278 24.65 10.33 -9.27
CA GLN A 278 23.76 11.37 -9.79
C GLN A 278 22.28 11.08 -9.55
N LEU A 279 21.86 9.82 -9.34
CA LEU A 279 20.48 9.50 -9.01
C LEU A 279 20.09 9.92 -7.59
N TRP A 280 21.04 9.99 -6.68
CA TRP A 280 20.83 10.29 -5.26
C TRP A 280 21.29 11.69 -4.86
N SER A 281 22.08 12.36 -5.71
CA SER A 281 22.55 13.72 -5.47
C SER A 281 21.47 14.76 -5.77
N ASP A 282 21.70 15.98 -5.27
CA ASP A 282 20.92 17.15 -5.64
C ASP A 282 21.01 17.42 -7.15
N LYS A 283 19.88 17.29 -7.84
CA LYS A 283 19.78 17.44 -9.31
C LYS A 283 20.16 18.85 -9.79
N GLU A 284 19.90 19.85 -8.99
CA GLU A 284 20.17 21.23 -9.34
C GLU A 284 21.54 21.73 -8.87
N GLN A 285 22.22 20.96 -8.04
CA GLN A 285 23.54 21.26 -7.46
C GLN A 285 23.62 22.62 -6.72
N LYS A 286 22.51 23.27 -6.41
CA LYS A 286 22.48 24.63 -5.90
C LYS A 286 22.20 24.73 -4.40
N GLN A 287 21.39 23.84 -3.85
CA GLN A 287 20.83 24.02 -2.51
C GLN A 287 21.22 22.94 -1.49
N TRP A 288 21.44 21.69 -1.94
CA TRP A 288 21.49 20.54 -1.04
C TRP A 288 22.74 19.66 -1.17
N LYS A 289 23.83 20.18 -1.75
CA LYS A 289 25.08 19.41 -1.96
C LYS A 289 25.60 18.67 -0.74
N TRP A 290 25.26 19.15 0.44
CA TRP A 290 25.70 18.61 1.72
C TRP A 290 24.78 17.53 2.31
N ILE A 291 23.58 17.33 1.75
CA ILE A 291 22.59 16.39 2.26
C ILE A 291 22.65 15.07 1.51
N ASN A 292 22.86 15.13 0.20
CA ASN A 292 22.79 13.97 -0.67
C ASN A 292 24.10 13.22 -0.68
N SER A 293 24.05 11.94 -0.39
CA SER A 293 25.17 11.04 -0.45
C SER A 293 24.77 9.74 -1.12
N ALA A 294 25.39 9.46 -2.26
CA ALA A 294 25.21 8.20 -2.97
C ALA A 294 25.62 7.00 -2.11
N GLU A 295 26.61 7.15 -1.25
CA GLU A 295 27.05 6.07 -0.35
C GLU A 295 26.00 5.70 0.68
N HIS A 296 25.11 6.64 1.02
CA HIS A 296 24.13 6.48 2.09
C HIS A 296 22.68 6.42 1.63
N GLY A 297 22.44 6.46 0.32
CA GLY A 297 21.08 6.44 -0.20
C GLY A 297 20.23 7.65 0.18
N HIS A 298 20.88 8.77 0.52
CA HIS A 298 20.20 10.03 0.78
C HIS A 298 19.78 10.69 -0.53
N TYR A 299 18.60 11.27 -0.55
CA TYR A 299 18.00 11.84 -1.77
C TYR A 299 17.16 13.06 -1.46
N GLN A 300 16.83 13.77 -2.51
CA GLN A 300 15.84 14.81 -2.57
C GLN A 300 14.95 14.60 -3.80
N GLY A 301 13.68 14.89 -3.68
CA GLY A 301 12.71 14.71 -4.76
C GLY A 301 11.49 13.94 -4.26
N GLN A 302 10.69 13.43 -5.17
CA GLN A 302 9.46 12.72 -4.86
C GLN A 302 9.77 11.41 -4.10
N PRO A 303 9.40 11.31 -2.80
CA PRO A 303 9.91 10.25 -1.92
C PRO A 303 9.53 8.84 -2.37
N HIS A 304 8.29 8.67 -2.88
CA HIS A 304 7.80 7.39 -3.35
C HIS A 304 8.66 6.81 -4.48
N SER A 305 9.19 7.66 -5.38
CA SER A 305 10.10 7.20 -6.45
C SER A 305 11.37 6.56 -5.91
N TYR A 306 11.95 7.17 -4.88
CA TYR A 306 13.19 6.68 -4.27
C TYR A 306 12.95 5.45 -3.38
N THR A 307 11.91 5.46 -2.57
CA THR A 307 11.61 4.31 -1.70
C THR A 307 11.23 3.07 -2.50
N LEU A 308 10.59 3.22 -3.66
CA LEU A 308 10.38 2.11 -4.60
C LEU A 308 11.70 1.52 -5.13
N ALA A 309 12.66 2.38 -5.50
CA ALA A 309 13.99 1.92 -5.92
C ALA A 309 14.70 1.19 -4.77
N LEU A 310 14.66 1.75 -3.55
CA LEU A 310 15.22 1.11 -2.35
C LEU A 310 14.60 -0.27 -2.10
N ARG A 311 13.28 -0.45 -2.30
CA ARG A 311 12.63 -1.77 -2.19
C ARG A 311 13.20 -2.77 -3.18
N GLY A 312 13.33 -2.37 -4.45
CA GLY A 312 13.91 -3.23 -5.49
C GLY A 312 15.38 -3.60 -5.20
N ILE A 313 16.19 -2.61 -4.82
CA ILE A 313 17.60 -2.82 -4.45
C ILE A 313 17.71 -3.76 -3.24
N LEU A 314 16.83 -3.64 -2.23
CA LEU A 314 16.85 -4.50 -1.05
C LEU A 314 16.51 -5.96 -1.38
N ASP A 315 15.50 -6.20 -2.22
CA ASP A 315 15.14 -7.55 -2.65
C ASP A 315 16.29 -8.21 -3.44
N TYR A 316 16.94 -7.46 -4.34
CA TYR A 316 18.13 -7.92 -5.04
C TYR A 316 19.31 -8.19 -4.09
N ALA A 317 19.59 -7.26 -3.18
CA ALA A 317 20.65 -7.38 -2.19
C ALA A 317 20.48 -8.59 -1.25
N TYR A 318 19.24 -8.93 -0.92
CA TYR A 318 18.96 -10.15 -0.15
C TYR A 318 19.28 -11.41 -0.93
N ILE A 319 18.86 -11.51 -2.20
CA ILE A 319 19.11 -12.66 -3.08
C ILE A 319 20.60 -12.87 -3.29
N THR A 320 21.34 -11.79 -3.56
CA THR A 320 22.78 -11.82 -3.81
C THR A 320 23.63 -11.82 -2.54
N ASN A 321 22.99 -11.67 -1.39
CA ASN A 321 23.63 -11.50 -0.09
C ASN A 321 24.64 -10.32 -0.04
N ASP A 322 24.34 -9.22 -0.74
CA ASP A 322 25.18 -8.05 -0.78
C ASP A 322 24.97 -7.17 0.47
N ALA A 323 25.97 -7.14 1.34
CA ALA A 323 25.92 -6.37 2.58
C ALA A 323 25.97 -4.84 2.35
N THR A 324 26.69 -4.41 1.31
CA THR A 324 26.83 -2.99 0.97
C THR A 324 25.51 -2.41 0.50
N LEU A 325 24.81 -3.12 -0.39
CA LEU A 325 23.49 -2.70 -0.85
C LEU A 325 22.44 -2.73 0.28
N LYS A 326 22.51 -3.74 1.17
CA LYS A 326 21.63 -3.78 2.36
C LYS A 326 21.82 -2.56 3.25
N GLU A 327 23.08 -2.19 3.50
CA GLU A 327 23.42 -1.02 4.31
C GLU A 327 23.00 0.30 3.64
N PHE A 328 23.22 0.42 2.32
CA PHE A 328 22.76 1.54 1.53
C PHE A 328 21.23 1.75 1.66
N VAL A 329 20.46 0.67 1.53
CA VAL A 329 19.00 0.73 1.68
C VAL A 329 18.59 1.10 3.10
N ARG A 330 19.28 0.55 4.12
CA ARG A 330 19.02 0.94 5.52
C ARG A 330 19.20 2.45 5.72
N ASN A 331 20.28 3.00 5.21
CA ASN A 331 20.57 4.42 5.33
C ASN A 331 19.55 5.29 4.59
N GLY A 332 19.11 4.86 3.40
CA GLY A 332 18.01 5.51 2.66
C GLY A 332 16.66 5.44 3.39
N TYR A 333 16.37 4.32 4.05
CA TYR A 333 15.19 4.17 4.91
C TYR A 333 15.25 5.14 6.11
N GLU A 334 16.37 5.19 6.84
CA GLU A 334 16.55 6.10 7.98
C GLU A 334 16.52 7.58 7.54
N TRP A 335 17.02 7.87 6.34
CA TRP A 335 16.93 9.21 5.75
C TRP A 335 15.47 9.63 5.59
N GLN A 336 14.63 8.82 4.91
CA GLN A 336 13.21 9.13 4.75
C GLN A 336 12.47 9.18 6.08
N ARG A 337 12.82 8.30 7.01
CA ARG A 337 12.27 8.27 8.36
C ARG A 337 12.49 9.57 9.12
N SER A 338 13.57 10.30 8.81
CA SER A 338 13.88 11.60 9.42
C SER A 338 13.08 12.78 8.87
N TRP A 339 12.28 12.60 7.81
CA TRP A 339 11.61 13.71 7.11
C TRP A 339 10.34 14.22 7.80
N GLY A 340 9.86 13.55 8.81
CA GLY A 340 8.63 13.94 9.49
C GLY A 340 8.46 13.29 10.85
N ILE A 341 7.22 12.90 11.17
CA ILE A 341 6.87 12.25 12.44
C ILE A 341 6.82 10.73 12.22
N SER A 342 7.96 10.07 12.32
CA SER A 342 8.06 8.62 12.10
C SER A 342 7.19 7.82 13.06
N GLU A 343 6.99 8.26 14.30
CA GLU A 343 6.16 7.56 15.29
C GLU A 343 4.68 7.45 14.91
N ILE A 344 4.23 8.12 13.87
CA ILE A 344 2.88 7.97 13.34
C ILE A 344 2.85 7.55 11.87
N GLY A 345 3.99 7.50 11.19
CA GLY A 345 4.08 7.24 9.75
C GLY A 345 3.79 8.48 8.88
N CYS A 346 3.94 9.68 9.43
CA CYS A 346 3.89 10.93 8.68
C CYS A 346 5.31 11.34 8.27
N PHE A 347 5.68 11.08 7.03
CA PHE A 347 7.06 11.24 6.56
C PHE A 347 7.32 12.56 5.83
N GLY A 348 6.25 13.25 5.42
CA GLY A 348 6.37 14.40 4.52
C GLY A 348 6.71 14.01 3.09
N ASP A 349 6.20 14.77 2.15
CA ASP A 349 6.58 14.75 0.73
C ASP A 349 7.88 15.54 0.46
N HIS A 350 8.36 16.25 1.46
CA HIS A 350 9.66 16.88 1.58
C HIS A 350 10.06 16.93 3.05
N ALA A 351 11.32 17.23 3.35
CA ALA A 351 11.83 17.27 4.72
C ALA A 351 10.99 18.19 5.61
N TRP A 352 10.42 17.63 6.70
CA TRP A 352 9.55 18.32 7.66
C TRP A 352 8.21 18.81 7.11
N GLY A 353 7.82 18.41 5.90
CA GLY A 353 6.49 18.64 5.35
C GLY A 353 5.40 17.93 6.13
N GLY A 354 4.19 18.51 6.17
CA GLY A 354 3.04 17.96 6.88
C GLY A 354 2.21 16.96 6.09
N ASN A 355 2.44 16.86 4.78
CA ASN A 355 1.67 16.01 3.88
C ASN A 355 2.39 14.67 3.68
N THR A 356 1.64 13.58 3.65
CA THR A 356 2.18 12.26 3.40
C THR A 356 1.33 11.54 2.37
N GLU A 357 1.96 11.05 1.33
CA GLU A 357 1.33 10.16 0.36
C GLU A 357 1.21 8.74 0.95
N PRO A 358 0.03 8.11 0.97
CA PRO A 358 -0.12 6.73 1.43
C PRO A 358 0.76 5.71 0.71
N CYS A 359 1.15 5.98 -0.56
CA CYS A 359 2.14 5.17 -1.26
C CYS A 359 3.48 5.14 -0.52
N LEU A 360 3.92 6.29 0.00
CA LEU A 360 5.15 6.38 0.78
C LEU A 360 5.04 5.63 2.11
N ILE A 361 3.90 5.75 2.81
CA ILE A 361 3.68 4.97 4.05
C ILE A 361 3.76 3.47 3.74
N ALA A 362 3.23 3.05 2.59
CA ALA A 362 3.27 1.67 2.15
C ALA A 362 4.70 1.18 1.90
N ASP A 363 5.52 1.99 1.22
CA ASP A 363 6.92 1.64 0.96
C ASP A 363 7.73 1.58 2.25
N MET A 364 7.56 2.56 3.15
CA MET A 364 8.24 2.58 4.43
C MET A 364 7.84 1.40 5.32
N THR A 365 6.56 1.01 5.29
CA THR A 365 6.08 -0.21 5.97
C THR A 365 6.75 -1.47 5.39
N ALA A 366 6.81 -1.58 4.06
CA ALA A 366 7.44 -2.72 3.40
C ALA A 366 8.95 -2.78 3.66
N LEU A 367 9.64 -1.65 3.59
CA LEU A 367 11.07 -1.55 3.89
C LEU A 367 11.36 -1.94 5.35
N ALA A 368 10.58 -1.42 6.31
CA ALA A 368 10.73 -1.74 7.72
C ALA A 368 10.60 -3.25 7.99
N ILE A 369 9.59 -3.90 7.36
CA ILE A 369 9.40 -5.35 7.45
C ILE A 369 10.60 -6.08 6.85
N ARG A 370 11.02 -5.73 5.62
CA ARG A 370 12.09 -6.42 4.91
C ARG A 370 13.46 -6.23 5.58
N LEU A 371 13.79 -5.02 6.02
CA LEU A 371 15.02 -4.77 6.77
C LEU A 371 15.06 -5.61 8.05
N SER A 372 13.92 -5.72 8.75
CA SER A 372 13.83 -6.57 9.96
C SER A 372 13.97 -8.06 9.63
N ASP A 373 13.32 -8.54 8.57
CA ASP A 373 13.38 -9.94 8.14
C ASP A 373 14.78 -10.35 7.67
N TYR A 374 15.48 -9.44 7.03
CA TYR A 374 16.82 -9.70 6.49
C TYR A 374 17.94 -9.48 7.52
N GLY A 375 17.56 -9.16 8.77
CA GLY A 375 18.50 -8.97 9.88
C GLY A 375 19.36 -7.70 9.76
N VAL A 376 18.92 -6.72 8.96
CA VAL A 376 19.61 -5.44 8.79
C VAL A 376 19.28 -4.45 9.91
N GLY A 377 18.18 -4.68 10.63
CA GLY A 377 17.73 -3.88 11.76
C GLY A 377 16.54 -4.51 12.47
N ASP A 378 16.00 -3.85 13.49
CA ASP A 378 14.72 -4.20 14.14
C ASP A 378 13.78 -3.00 14.04
N TYR A 379 12.94 -2.98 13.01
CA TYR A 379 12.00 -1.91 12.67
C TYR A 379 10.54 -2.29 12.91
N TRP A 380 10.28 -3.36 13.68
CA TRP A 380 8.91 -3.81 13.93
C TRP A 380 8.06 -2.81 14.72
N ASP A 381 8.67 -1.97 15.58
CA ASP A 381 7.93 -0.86 16.21
C ASP A 381 7.50 0.18 15.19
N ASP A 382 8.34 0.46 14.20
CA ASP A 382 8.00 1.34 13.08
C ASP A 382 6.79 0.80 12.30
N VAL A 383 6.80 -0.50 11.95
CA VAL A 383 5.65 -1.15 11.30
C VAL A 383 4.37 -1.01 12.11
N ASP A 384 4.43 -1.29 13.43
CA ASP A 384 3.29 -1.18 14.33
C ASP A 384 2.76 0.26 14.40
N GLN A 385 3.66 1.24 14.52
CA GLN A 385 3.33 2.68 14.57
C GLN A 385 2.70 3.18 13.28
N TYR A 386 3.28 2.85 12.12
CA TYR A 386 2.76 3.29 10.82
C TYR A 386 1.37 2.73 10.56
N VAL A 387 1.19 1.43 10.83
CA VAL A 387 -0.07 0.73 10.56
C VAL A 387 -1.17 1.17 11.52
N ARG A 388 -0.87 1.32 12.82
CA ARG A 388 -1.88 1.76 13.80
C ARG A 388 -2.33 3.19 13.60
N ASN A 389 -1.49 4.01 13.00
CA ASN A 389 -1.71 5.44 12.90
C ASN A 389 -1.97 5.86 11.43
N HIS A 390 -1.04 6.49 10.76
CA HIS A 390 -1.29 7.18 9.50
C HIS A 390 -1.79 6.27 8.37
N LEU A 391 -1.30 5.03 8.25
CA LEU A 391 -1.78 4.11 7.21
C LEU A 391 -3.28 3.84 7.33
N THR A 392 -3.76 3.50 8.53
CA THR A 392 -5.18 3.19 8.72
C THR A 392 -6.07 4.42 8.80
N GLU A 393 -5.53 5.58 9.20
CA GLU A 393 -6.24 6.85 9.10
C GLU A 393 -6.40 7.32 7.66
N SER A 394 -5.48 6.93 6.76
CA SER A 394 -5.60 7.24 5.32
C SER A 394 -6.77 6.54 4.65
N GLN A 395 -7.34 5.48 5.24
CA GLN A 395 -8.45 4.76 4.64
C GLN A 395 -9.79 5.47 4.87
N LEU A 396 -10.47 5.79 3.78
CA LEU A 396 -11.76 6.48 3.79
C LEU A 396 -12.87 5.54 4.28
N LEU A 397 -13.38 5.76 5.50
CA LEU A 397 -14.41 4.91 6.12
C LEU A 397 -15.66 5.67 6.56
N ARG A 398 -15.61 7.00 6.54
CA ARG A 398 -16.63 7.88 7.10
C ARG A 398 -17.39 8.60 5.99
N ALA A 399 -18.39 7.92 5.43
CA ALA A 399 -19.28 8.50 4.40
C ALA A 399 -19.91 9.82 4.89
N ASP A 400 -20.32 9.89 6.16
CA ASP A 400 -20.90 11.08 6.77
C ASP A 400 -19.97 12.30 6.76
N LEU A 401 -18.65 12.08 6.92
CA LEU A 401 -17.65 13.14 6.83
C LEU A 401 -17.43 13.57 5.37
N LEU A 402 -17.37 12.63 4.42
CA LEU A 402 -17.27 12.95 3.00
C LEU A 402 -18.51 13.71 2.49
N GLU A 403 -19.72 13.33 2.94
CA GLU A 403 -20.94 14.08 2.66
C GLU A 403 -20.88 15.50 3.23
N LYS A 404 -20.35 15.67 4.45
CA LYS A 404 -20.17 16.99 5.06
C LYS A 404 -19.20 17.85 4.24
N VAL A 405 -18.08 17.26 3.79
CA VAL A 405 -17.12 17.94 2.92
C VAL A 405 -17.81 18.42 1.64
N SER A 406 -18.52 17.55 0.95
CA SER A 406 -19.22 17.89 -0.30
C SER A 406 -20.26 19.02 -0.08
N LYS A 407 -21.08 18.92 0.95
CA LYS A 407 -22.10 19.92 1.28
C LYS A 407 -21.51 21.27 1.72
N GLY A 408 -20.37 21.25 2.40
CA GLY A 408 -19.66 22.45 2.86
C GLY A 408 -18.95 23.23 1.75
N SER A 409 -18.77 22.62 0.60
CA SER A 409 -18.03 23.16 -0.54
C SER A 409 -18.89 24.02 -1.50
N VAL A 410 -20.10 24.42 -1.08
CA VAL A 410 -21.20 24.87 -1.96
C VAL A 410 -21.01 26.26 -2.56
N GLU A 411 -20.00 27.04 -2.18
CA GLU A 411 -19.99 28.46 -2.57
C GLU A 411 -19.51 28.74 -4.00
N SER A 412 -18.97 27.76 -4.71
CA SER A 412 -18.62 27.94 -6.14
C SER A 412 -18.51 26.61 -6.87
N PRO A 413 -19.25 26.42 -7.98
CA PRO A 413 -19.02 25.30 -8.90
C PRO A 413 -17.59 25.26 -9.43
N ASP A 414 -16.88 26.38 -9.38
CA ASP A 414 -15.50 26.56 -9.80
C ASP A 414 -14.52 26.69 -8.62
N ALA A 415 -14.93 26.36 -7.39
CA ALA A 415 -14.06 26.44 -6.22
C ALA A 415 -12.76 25.64 -6.38
N TRP A 416 -12.81 24.55 -7.16
CA TRP A 416 -11.62 23.78 -7.48
C TRP A 416 -10.70 24.48 -8.52
N LYS A 417 -11.22 25.33 -9.41
CA LYS A 417 -10.42 26.15 -10.34
C LYS A 417 -9.64 27.22 -9.59
N ASN A 418 -10.18 27.67 -8.47
CA ASN A 418 -9.54 28.61 -7.56
C ASN A 418 -8.80 27.90 -6.41
N TYR A 419 -9.02 26.60 -6.23
CA TYR A 419 -8.17 25.78 -5.39
C TYR A 419 -6.82 25.74 -6.09
N PRO A 420 -5.71 26.00 -5.43
CA PRO A 420 -4.40 26.01 -6.05
C PRO A 420 -3.96 24.58 -6.40
N LEU A 421 -4.78 23.90 -7.18
CA LEU A 421 -4.52 22.60 -7.74
C LEU A 421 -3.90 22.83 -9.11
N GLY A 422 -2.59 22.82 -9.18
CA GLY A 422 -1.91 22.36 -10.37
C GLY A 422 -2.38 20.95 -10.74
N PRO A 423 -1.93 20.41 -11.86
CA PRO A 423 -2.44 19.19 -12.47
C PRO A 423 -2.57 17.95 -11.58
N MET A 424 -2.22 18.00 -10.31
CA MET A 424 -2.41 16.92 -9.35
C MET A 424 -2.74 17.39 -7.94
N GLY A 425 -3.39 18.51 -7.79
CA GLY A 425 -3.67 19.04 -6.45
C GLY A 425 -2.43 19.60 -5.74
N MET A 426 -1.35 19.80 -6.47
CA MET A 426 -0.04 20.13 -5.90
C MET A 426 0.25 21.65 -5.87
N GLN A 427 -0.57 22.50 -6.50
CA GLN A 427 -0.35 23.95 -6.46
C GLN A 427 -0.59 24.56 -5.08
N GLY A 428 -1.50 24.01 -4.28
CA GLY A 428 -1.66 24.45 -2.89
C GLY A 428 -0.48 24.05 -2.00
N VAL A 429 0.28 23.05 -2.41
CA VAL A 429 1.56 22.70 -1.78
C VAL A 429 2.65 23.69 -2.21
N ALA A 430 2.63 24.15 -3.46
CA ALA A 430 3.60 25.13 -3.97
C ALA A 430 3.53 26.47 -3.22
N ASP A 431 2.35 26.90 -2.83
CA ASP A 431 2.18 28.12 -2.01
C ASP A 431 2.61 27.91 -0.56
N VAL A 432 2.76 26.66 -0.12
CA VAL A 432 3.14 26.26 1.23
C VAL A 432 4.59 25.76 1.30
N VAL A 433 5.12 25.25 0.20
CA VAL A 433 6.51 24.78 0.09
C VAL A 433 7.38 25.94 -0.41
N VAL A 434 7.82 26.74 0.53
CA VAL A 434 8.93 27.66 0.29
C VAL A 434 10.20 26.83 0.42
N GLY A 435 10.99 26.75 -0.64
CA GLY A 435 12.33 26.21 -0.56
C GLY A 435 13.14 26.95 0.52
N HIS A 436 14.21 26.37 1.01
CA HIS A 436 15.07 27.00 2.02
C HIS A 436 15.61 28.38 1.63
N ASP A 437 15.47 28.76 0.36
CA ASP A 437 15.84 30.07 -0.20
C ASP A 437 14.68 31.06 -0.27
N GLY A 438 13.51 30.70 0.26
CA GLY A 438 12.32 31.54 0.19
C GLY A 438 11.63 31.55 -1.19
N VAL A 439 12.07 30.71 -2.13
CA VAL A 439 11.45 30.58 -3.46
C VAL A 439 10.42 29.44 -3.41
N PRO A 440 9.19 29.64 -3.92
CA PRO A 440 8.21 28.58 -4.04
C PRO A 440 8.77 27.41 -4.84
N TRP A 441 8.78 26.23 -4.26
CA TRP A 441 9.18 25.00 -4.98
C TRP A 441 8.06 24.65 -5.96
N THR A 442 8.36 24.72 -7.23
CA THR A 442 7.47 24.30 -8.30
C THR A 442 7.94 22.93 -8.82
N PRO A 443 7.18 21.86 -8.59
CA PRO A 443 7.53 20.57 -9.18
C PRO A 443 7.56 20.66 -10.70
N PRO A 444 8.49 19.97 -11.37
CA PRO A 444 8.55 19.94 -12.85
C PRO A 444 7.27 19.48 -13.53
N MET A 445 6.38 18.79 -12.81
CA MET A 445 5.08 18.34 -13.31
C MET A 445 4.03 19.43 -13.43
N GLN A 446 4.24 20.63 -12.92
CA GLN A 446 3.28 21.74 -13.03
C GLN A 446 3.10 22.28 -14.45
N GLN A 447 3.95 21.92 -15.38
CA GLN A 447 3.83 22.34 -16.79
C GLN A 447 2.98 21.41 -17.65
N ARG A 448 2.55 20.26 -17.13
CA ARG A 448 1.55 19.45 -17.80
C ARG A 448 0.18 19.98 -17.41
N GLU A 449 -0.43 20.72 -18.33
CA GLU A 449 -1.87 21.00 -18.22
C GLU A 449 -2.59 19.68 -17.92
N LEU A 450 -3.53 19.68 -16.96
CA LEU A 450 -4.56 18.65 -16.86
C LEU A 450 -5.28 18.63 -18.20
N ARG A 451 -4.80 17.87 -19.13
CA ARG A 451 -5.60 17.49 -20.26
C ARG A 451 -6.61 16.51 -19.72
N SER A 452 -7.80 17.00 -19.44
CA SER A 452 -8.96 16.15 -19.21
C SER A 452 -9.20 15.43 -20.53
N VAL A 453 -8.73 14.22 -20.60
CA VAL A 453 -8.79 13.43 -21.83
C VAL A 453 -9.83 12.32 -21.67
N ALA A 454 -10.49 12.27 -20.60
CA ALA A 454 -11.61 11.41 -20.34
C ALA A 454 -12.92 12.16 -20.56
N PRO A 455 -14.04 11.46 -20.59
CA PRO A 455 -15.30 12.02 -21.05
C PRO A 455 -15.47 13.43 -20.53
N GLU A 456 -15.92 14.30 -21.38
CA GLU A 456 -16.15 15.73 -21.11
C GLU A 456 -16.92 16.00 -19.80
N LYS A 457 -17.34 14.95 -19.13
CA LYS A 457 -18.13 14.96 -17.90
C LYS A 457 -17.60 13.94 -16.90
N PRO A 458 -17.46 14.34 -15.62
CA PRO A 458 -17.11 13.41 -14.55
C PRO A 458 -18.24 12.40 -14.32
N ASP A 459 -17.89 11.23 -13.76
CA ASP A 459 -18.86 10.36 -13.15
C ASP A 459 -19.23 10.90 -11.76
N THR A 460 -20.50 11.19 -11.58
CA THR A 460 -21.07 11.70 -10.31
C THR A 460 -21.94 10.66 -9.60
N THR A 461 -22.00 9.42 -10.13
CA THR A 461 -22.91 8.37 -9.66
C THR A 461 -22.35 7.72 -8.40
N GLU A 462 -23.07 7.83 -7.29
CA GLU A 462 -22.74 7.16 -6.02
C GLU A 462 -21.26 7.30 -5.60
N VAL A 463 -20.62 8.44 -5.87
CA VAL A 463 -19.17 8.66 -5.66
C VAL A 463 -18.75 8.29 -4.25
N ILE A 464 -19.43 8.79 -3.22
CA ILE A 464 -19.05 8.53 -1.82
C ILE A 464 -19.19 7.05 -1.45
N PRO A 465 -20.31 6.36 -1.68
CA PRO A 465 -20.40 4.92 -1.41
C PRO A 465 -19.37 4.07 -2.17
N ARG A 466 -19.04 4.44 -3.39
CA ARG A 466 -18.03 3.76 -4.23
C ARG A 466 -16.61 3.99 -3.71
N SER A 467 -16.35 5.12 -3.06
CA SER A 467 -15.04 5.49 -2.55
C SER A 467 -14.73 4.92 -1.16
N ILE A 468 -15.72 4.40 -0.44
CA ILE A 468 -15.49 3.84 0.91
C ILE A 468 -14.54 2.65 0.82
N GLY A 469 -13.43 2.76 1.55
CA GLY A 469 -12.35 1.77 1.59
C GLY A 469 -11.13 2.12 0.76
N LEU A 470 -11.21 3.12 -0.13
CA LEU A 470 -10.05 3.69 -0.80
C LEU A 470 -9.15 4.45 0.19
N MET A 471 -7.93 4.76 -0.24
CA MET A 471 -7.00 5.59 0.52
C MET A 471 -7.12 7.06 0.08
N ALA A 472 -6.92 7.98 1.01
CA ALA A 472 -6.73 9.39 0.67
C ALA A 472 -5.58 9.57 -0.33
N GLY A 473 -5.61 10.59 -1.16
CA GLY A 473 -4.50 10.92 -2.05
C GLY A 473 -3.29 11.43 -1.28
N MET A 474 -3.56 12.34 -0.35
CA MET A 474 -2.58 12.90 0.58
C MET A 474 -3.24 13.02 1.95
N ILE A 475 -2.47 12.80 3.00
CA ILE A 475 -2.91 12.96 4.39
C ILE A 475 -1.96 13.90 5.12
N GLU A 476 -2.52 14.91 5.75
CA GLU A 476 -1.81 15.77 6.70
C GLU A 476 -1.88 15.18 8.12
N VAL A 477 -1.28 15.88 9.06
CA VAL A 477 -1.21 15.44 10.47
C VAL A 477 -2.60 15.22 11.08
N THR A 478 -3.60 16.02 10.73
CA THR A 478 -4.95 15.98 11.35
C THR A 478 -6.11 15.90 10.37
N THR A 479 -5.85 15.98 9.07
CA THR A 479 -6.88 16.00 8.03
C THR A 479 -6.39 15.33 6.74
N MET A 480 -7.30 14.89 5.89
CA MET A 480 -6.98 14.56 4.51
C MET A 480 -6.68 15.86 3.75
N ALA A 481 -5.46 15.95 3.21
CA ALA A 481 -5.06 17.10 2.41
C ALA A 481 -5.94 17.23 1.16
N TYR A 482 -6.37 18.45 0.87
CA TYR A 482 -7.11 18.82 -0.34
C TYR A 482 -8.46 18.11 -0.54
N THR A 483 -8.85 17.21 0.32
CA THR A 483 -10.11 16.44 0.21
C THR A 483 -10.25 15.72 -1.14
N ILE A 484 -9.12 15.16 -1.60
CA ILE A 484 -8.98 14.46 -2.87
C ILE A 484 -8.44 13.05 -2.63
N GLN A 485 -8.99 12.08 -3.33
CA GLN A 485 -8.43 10.74 -3.42
C GLN A 485 -7.62 10.60 -4.72
N GLY A 486 -6.40 10.08 -4.62
CA GLY A 486 -5.57 9.73 -5.77
C GLY A 486 -5.52 8.21 -5.98
N GLY A 487 -5.75 7.74 -7.20
CA GLY A 487 -5.85 6.31 -7.53
C GLY A 487 -4.60 5.50 -7.21
N CYS A 488 -3.42 6.09 -7.34
CA CYS A 488 -2.16 5.41 -7.03
C CYS A 488 -2.07 4.95 -5.57
N CYS A 489 -2.60 5.74 -4.63
CA CYS A 489 -2.47 5.51 -3.20
C CYS A 489 -3.29 4.32 -2.72
N SER A 490 -4.47 4.09 -3.32
CA SER A 490 -5.36 3.01 -2.91
C SER A 490 -4.76 1.63 -3.15
N GLY A 491 -4.09 1.41 -4.28
CA GLY A 491 -3.40 0.15 -4.55
C GLY A 491 -2.25 -0.11 -3.56
N ASN A 492 -1.36 0.86 -3.36
CA ASN A 492 -0.20 0.67 -2.49
C ASN A 492 -0.57 0.62 -0.99
N GLY A 493 -1.43 1.54 -0.53
CA GLY A 493 -1.80 1.59 0.89
C GLY A 493 -2.53 0.34 1.35
N THR A 494 -3.38 -0.24 0.49
CA THR A 494 -4.05 -1.51 0.78
C THR A 494 -3.07 -2.69 0.77
N GLN A 495 -2.08 -2.71 -0.12
CA GLN A 495 -0.98 -3.68 -0.08
C GLN A 495 -0.23 -3.62 1.26
N ALA A 496 0.06 -2.42 1.78
CA ALA A 496 0.73 -2.28 3.08
C ALA A 496 -0.06 -2.88 4.23
N MET A 497 -1.40 -2.80 4.19
CA MET A 497 -2.24 -3.51 5.16
C MET A 497 -2.02 -5.02 5.09
N TYR A 498 -1.90 -5.58 3.88
CA TYR A 498 -1.58 -6.99 3.70
C TYR A 498 -0.18 -7.33 4.25
N TYR A 499 0.82 -6.51 3.95
CA TYR A 499 2.20 -6.74 4.40
C TYR A 499 2.29 -6.84 5.92
N ALA A 500 1.63 -5.93 6.63
CA ALA A 500 1.56 -5.93 8.08
C ALA A 500 0.73 -7.11 8.61
N TRP A 501 -0.44 -7.37 8.01
CA TRP A 501 -1.29 -8.50 8.36
C TRP A 501 -0.56 -9.84 8.19
N HIS A 502 0.06 -10.05 7.03
CA HIS A 502 0.85 -11.26 6.75
C HIS A 502 1.99 -11.43 7.77
N SER A 503 2.65 -10.34 8.13
CA SER A 503 3.80 -10.34 9.03
C SER A 503 3.44 -10.42 10.51
N THR A 504 2.17 -10.21 10.88
CA THR A 504 1.72 -10.29 12.27
C THR A 504 2.00 -11.67 12.88
N VAL A 505 1.69 -12.74 12.17
CA VAL A 505 2.00 -14.11 12.59
C VAL A 505 2.70 -14.83 11.43
N ARG A 506 3.88 -15.36 11.69
CA ARG A 506 4.61 -16.23 10.78
C ARG A 506 4.81 -17.58 11.41
N PHE A 507 4.93 -18.61 10.58
CA PHE A 507 5.08 -19.98 11.05
C PHE A 507 6.14 -20.71 10.25
N LYS A 508 7.13 -21.23 10.96
CA LYS A 508 8.18 -22.04 10.37
C LYS A 508 8.71 -23.01 11.45
N ASP A 509 8.99 -24.27 11.07
CA ASP A 509 9.60 -25.28 11.93
C ASP A 509 8.87 -25.45 13.28
N ALA A 510 7.53 -25.46 13.24
CA ALA A 510 6.65 -25.52 14.40
C ALA A 510 6.78 -24.34 15.39
N VAL A 511 7.39 -23.23 14.97
CA VAL A 511 7.47 -21.99 15.72
C VAL A 511 6.51 -20.96 15.13
N ALA A 512 5.59 -20.44 15.94
CA ALA A 512 4.78 -19.27 15.62
C ALA A 512 5.53 -18.02 16.08
N THR A 513 5.91 -17.15 15.14
CA THR A 513 6.51 -15.86 15.44
C THR A 513 5.46 -14.76 15.29
N VAL A 514 5.11 -14.11 16.40
CA VAL A 514 4.18 -12.99 16.44
C VAL A 514 5.00 -11.70 16.48
N ASN A 515 5.03 -10.97 15.37
CA ASN A 515 5.84 -9.74 15.23
C ASN A 515 5.06 -8.48 15.60
N LEU A 516 3.73 -8.50 15.44
CA LEU A 516 2.84 -7.37 15.72
C LEU A 516 1.70 -7.82 16.63
N LEU A 517 1.37 -7.00 17.61
CA LEU A 517 0.26 -7.27 18.54
C LEU A 517 -1.05 -6.68 17.97
N LEU A 518 -1.49 -7.22 16.83
CA LEU A 518 -2.71 -6.86 16.11
C LEU A 518 -3.68 -8.06 16.10
N ASN A 519 -4.97 -7.78 16.02
CA ASN A 519 -5.95 -8.86 15.82
C ASN A 519 -5.65 -9.60 14.51
N ARG A 520 -5.46 -10.90 14.60
CA ARG A 520 -5.28 -11.77 13.45
C ARG A 520 -5.63 -13.21 13.76
N VAL A 521 -6.36 -13.85 12.87
CA VAL A 521 -6.50 -15.31 12.84
C VAL A 521 -5.55 -15.92 11.82
N SER A 522 -5.05 -17.12 12.11
CA SER A 522 -4.18 -17.85 11.19
C SER A 522 -4.37 -19.37 11.37
N PRO A 523 -3.88 -20.19 10.42
CA PRO A 523 -3.90 -21.65 10.60
C PRO A 523 -3.08 -22.14 11.79
N TRP A 524 -2.17 -21.32 12.30
CA TRP A 524 -1.17 -21.72 13.28
C TRP A 524 -1.43 -21.19 14.68
N MET A 525 -1.86 -19.94 14.79
CA MET A 525 -2.09 -19.24 16.06
C MET A 525 -2.98 -18.03 15.82
N ASP A 526 -3.99 -17.82 16.66
CA ASP A 526 -4.79 -16.61 16.65
C ASP A 526 -4.25 -15.60 17.65
N VAL A 527 -4.31 -14.33 17.31
CA VAL A 527 -3.92 -13.19 18.14
C VAL A 527 -5.16 -12.31 18.37
N SER A 528 -5.52 -12.14 19.63
CA SER A 528 -6.53 -11.18 20.08
C SER A 528 -5.85 -10.12 20.92
N SER A 529 -5.74 -8.90 20.38
CA SER A 529 -5.05 -7.77 20.99
C SER A 529 -6.05 -6.80 21.60
N TYR A 530 -5.87 -6.47 22.86
CA TYR A 530 -6.69 -5.49 23.59
C TYR A 530 -6.13 -4.07 23.50
N LEU A 531 -4.98 -3.91 22.84
CA LEU A 531 -4.36 -2.60 22.61
C LEU A 531 -5.25 -1.71 21.73
N PRO A 532 -5.42 -0.41 22.04
CA PRO A 532 -4.75 0.37 23.08
C PRO A 532 -5.55 0.49 24.40
N TYR A 533 -6.60 -0.25 24.61
CA TYR A 533 -7.41 -0.15 25.82
C TYR A 533 -6.71 -0.79 27.04
N GLU A 534 -6.17 -1.98 26.85
CA GLU A 534 -5.54 -2.78 27.87
C GLU A 534 -4.19 -3.31 27.35
N GLY A 535 -3.18 -3.35 28.19
CA GLY A 535 -1.91 -4.01 27.88
C GLY A 535 -2.06 -5.53 27.98
N LYS A 536 -2.91 -6.10 27.16
CA LYS A 536 -3.26 -7.52 27.15
C LYS A 536 -3.30 -8.07 25.74
N VAL A 537 -2.72 -9.25 25.57
CA VAL A 537 -2.78 -10.03 24.32
C VAL A 537 -3.10 -11.47 24.65
N VAL A 538 -4.06 -12.05 23.96
CA VAL A 538 -4.44 -13.45 24.07
C VAL A 538 -4.07 -14.16 22.78
N LEU A 539 -3.28 -15.23 22.90
CA LEU A 539 -2.89 -16.08 21.80
C LEU A 539 -3.54 -17.46 21.95
N THR A 540 -4.27 -17.89 20.92
CA THR A 540 -4.86 -19.24 20.90
C THR A 540 -4.03 -20.11 19.96
N ASN A 541 -3.31 -21.07 20.51
CA ASN A 541 -2.45 -21.96 19.75
C ASN A 541 -3.26 -23.00 18.97
N LYS A 542 -2.93 -23.20 17.70
CA LYS A 542 -3.52 -24.25 16.85
C LYS A 542 -2.51 -25.34 16.49
N GLN A 543 -1.26 -24.97 16.16
CA GLN A 543 -0.28 -25.93 15.65
C GLN A 543 1.14 -25.74 16.21
N ALA A 544 1.44 -24.60 16.80
CA ALA A 544 2.80 -24.29 17.23
C ALA A 544 3.24 -25.16 18.42
N ARG A 545 4.52 -25.52 18.44
CA ARG A 545 5.18 -26.11 19.64
C ARG A 545 5.94 -25.04 20.44
N ARG A 546 6.23 -23.91 19.79
CA ARG A 546 6.86 -22.73 20.38
C ARG A 546 6.18 -21.48 19.85
N ALA A 547 6.01 -20.48 20.70
CA ALA A 547 5.66 -19.14 20.30
C ALA A 547 6.81 -18.19 20.65
N ALA A 548 7.17 -17.31 19.71
CA ALA A 548 8.06 -16.19 19.93
C ALA A 548 7.24 -14.92 19.70
N VAL A 549 6.94 -14.18 20.75
CA VAL A 549 6.06 -13.02 20.72
C VAL A 549 6.88 -11.76 20.94
N ARG A 550 6.94 -10.91 19.92
CA ARG A 550 7.64 -9.65 20.04
C ARG A 550 6.90 -8.70 20.98
N ILE A 551 7.62 -8.24 21.97
CA ILE A 551 7.12 -7.23 22.91
C ILE A 551 7.63 -5.86 22.44
N PRO A 552 6.71 -4.87 22.26
CA PRO A 552 7.09 -3.52 21.83
C PRO A 552 8.11 -2.88 22.78
N ARG A 553 8.98 -2.01 22.23
CA ARG A 553 10.09 -1.39 23.00
C ARG A 553 9.61 -0.48 24.14
N TRP A 554 8.38 0.05 24.06
CA TRP A 554 7.81 0.87 25.12
C TRP A 554 7.37 0.06 26.35
N VAL A 555 7.31 -1.28 26.27
CA VAL A 555 6.96 -2.16 27.39
C VAL A 555 8.22 -2.50 28.19
N ASP A 556 8.16 -2.28 29.51
CA ASP A 556 9.18 -2.83 30.41
C ASP A 556 9.05 -4.35 30.47
N ARG A 557 10.11 -5.05 30.05
CA ARG A 557 10.14 -6.52 30.04
C ARG A 557 9.91 -7.15 31.41
N ALA A 558 10.38 -6.50 32.48
CA ALA A 558 10.23 -6.98 33.85
C ALA A 558 8.75 -6.94 34.30
N ALA A 559 7.93 -6.10 33.68
CA ALA A 559 6.52 -5.96 33.97
C ALA A 559 5.63 -6.93 33.17
N VAL A 560 6.20 -7.67 32.19
CA VAL A 560 5.44 -8.62 31.39
C VAL A 560 5.13 -9.87 32.17
N GLN A 561 3.84 -10.19 32.26
CA GLN A 561 3.36 -11.44 32.88
C GLN A 561 2.82 -12.37 31.79
N ALA A 562 3.20 -13.63 31.85
CA ALA A 562 2.74 -14.66 30.95
C ALA A 562 2.02 -15.77 31.67
N ARG A 563 0.88 -16.19 31.16
CA ARG A 563 0.11 -17.35 31.65
C ARG A 563 -0.22 -18.29 30.52
N ILE A 564 -0.15 -19.59 30.78
CA ILE A 564 -0.62 -20.63 29.85
C ILE A 564 -1.77 -21.37 30.53
N ASN A 565 -2.94 -21.37 29.88
CA ASN A 565 -4.17 -22.01 30.45
C ASN A 565 -4.46 -21.53 31.88
N GLY A 566 -4.29 -20.24 32.16
CA GLY A 566 -4.49 -19.59 33.45
C GLY A 566 -3.36 -19.76 34.47
N LYS A 567 -2.34 -20.58 34.19
CA LYS A 567 -1.19 -20.79 35.07
C LYS A 567 -0.01 -19.93 34.70
N SER A 568 0.55 -19.20 35.64
CA SER A 568 1.77 -18.40 35.43
C SER A 568 2.90 -19.28 34.90
N THR A 569 3.64 -18.75 33.93
CA THR A 569 4.82 -19.40 33.35
C THR A 569 6.03 -18.49 33.44
N ALA A 570 7.22 -19.10 33.54
CA ALA A 570 8.46 -18.33 33.46
C ALA A 570 8.62 -17.72 32.04
N THR A 571 9.14 -16.51 31.98
CA THR A 571 9.43 -15.82 30.73
C THR A 571 10.88 -16.08 30.31
N SER A 572 11.05 -16.49 29.06
CA SER A 572 12.36 -16.57 28.40
C SER A 572 12.42 -15.54 27.27
N TRP A 573 13.60 -15.01 26.95
CA TRP A 573 13.73 -13.93 26.00
C TRP A 573 14.83 -14.19 24.97
N ILE A 574 14.53 -13.89 23.70
CA ILE A 574 15.50 -13.82 22.61
C ILE A 574 15.35 -12.45 21.95
N GLY A 575 16.29 -11.54 22.17
CA GLY A 575 16.13 -10.16 21.73
C GLY A 575 14.87 -9.53 22.32
N ASN A 576 14.00 -9.00 21.51
CA ASN A 576 12.71 -8.42 21.91
C ASN A 576 11.55 -9.43 21.93
N TYR A 577 11.84 -10.73 21.75
CA TYR A 577 10.82 -11.78 21.74
C TYR A 577 10.74 -12.50 23.07
N LEU A 578 9.56 -12.52 23.66
CA LEU A 578 9.20 -13.44 24.72
C LEU A 578 8.95 -14.81 24.11
N VAL A 579 9.61 -15.83 24.63
CA VAL A 579 9.54 -17.20 24.10
C VAL A 579 8.77 -18.11 25.06
N VAL A 580 7.83 -18.85 24.52
CA VAL A 580 7.04 -19.86 25.22
C VAL A 580 7.21 -21.20 24.52
N ASP A 581 7.71 -22.18 25.23
CA ASP A 581 7.98 -23.53 24.73
C ASP A 581 6.94 -24.57 25.19
N GLY A 582 6.96 -25.72 24.55
CA GLY A 582 6.17 -26.87 24.96
C GLY A 582 4.67 -26.77 24.73
N LEU A 583 4.27 -25.88 23.80
CA LEU A 583 2.86 -25.64 23.47
C LEU A 583 2.19 -26.86 22.82
N ARG A 584 0.91 -26.98 23.10
CA ARG A 584 -0.01 -27.97 22.52
C ARG A 584 -1.15 -27.24 21.79
N PRO A 585 -1.80 -27.89 20.82
CA PRO A 585 -3.03 -27.35 20.23
C PRO A 585 -4.07 -27.02 21.31
N LYS A 586 -4.74 -25.88 21.15
CA LYS A 586 -5.73 -25.29 22.07
C LYS A 586 -5.16 -24.66 23.35
N ASP A 587 -3.85 -24.62 23.55
CA ASP A 587 -3.28 -23.80 24.61
C ASP A 587 -3.59 -22.31 24.40
N ILE A 588 -3.97 -21.64 25.49
CA ILE A 588 -4.25 -20.22 25.54
C ILE A 588 -3.11 -19.52 26.28
N ILE A 589 -2.38 -18.67 25.60
CA ILE A 589 -1.33 -17.85 26.18
C ILE A 589 -1.91 -16.46 26.42
N VAL A 590 -1.83 -15.96 27.64
CA VAL A 590 -2.21 -14.59 27.97
C VAL A 590 -0.97 -13.83 28.40
N LEU A 591 -0.72 -12.72 27.72
CA LEU A 591 0.31 -11.77 28.08
C LEU A 591 -0.35 -10.51 28.64
N ASP A 592 0.09 -10.07 29.81
CA ASP A 592 -0.35 -8.84 30.46
C ASP A 592 0.86 -7.96 30.76
N PHE A 593 0.71 -6.65 30.51
CA PHE A 593 1.74 -5.64 30.78
C PHE A 593 1.09 -4.25 30.93
N PRO A 594 1.70 -3.32 31.68
CA PRO A 594 1.18 -1.96 31.79
C PRO A 594 1.23 -1.23 30.43
N ILE A 595 0.17 -0.47 30.11
CA ILE A 595 0.19 0.47 28.99
C ILE A 595 0.92 1.72 29.43
N VAL A 596 1.88 2.17 28.63
CA VAL A 596 2.57 3.47 28.81
C VAL A 596 1.77 4.52 28.06
N GLU A 597 1.27 5.50 28.81
CA GLU A 597 0.67 6.72 28.26
C GLU A 597 1.73 7.82 28.21
N ARG A 598 1.81 8.52 27.07
CA ARG A 598 2.76 9.63 26.92
C ARG A 598 2.20 10.70 26.00
N THR A 599 2.67 11.93 26.20
CA THR A 599 2.47 13.05 25.28
C THR A 599 3.78 13.39 24.61
N ALA A 600 3.78 13.50 23.28
CA ALA A 600 4.92 13.94 22.49
C ALA A 600 4.52 15.16 21.66
N LYS A 601 5.45 16.13 21.54
CA LYS A 601 5.27 17.34 20.73
C LYS A 601 6.21 17.33 19.55
N TYR A 602 5.67 17.64 18.37
CA TYR A 602 6.44 17.73 17.13
C TYR A 602 6.15 19.05 16.44
N THR A 603 7.20 19.76 16.07
CA THR A 603 7.09 20.98 15.28
C THR A 603 7.43 20.65 13.84
N MET A 604 6.46 20.86 12.97
CA MET A 604 6.58 20.67 11.52
C MET A 604 7.05 21.99 10.87
N ALA A 605 7.26 21.96 9.57
CA ALA A 605 7.51 23.16 8.79
C ALA A 605 6.44 24.23 9.08
N PHE A 606 6.83 25.50 8.95
CA PHE A 606 5.98 26.68 9.24
C PHE A 606 5.55 26.80 10.72
N ASP A 607 6.40 26.32 11.64
CA ASP A 607 6.18 26.42 13.10
C ASP A 607 4.87 25.81 13.61
N ARG A 608 4.29 24.88 12.83
CA ARG A 608 3.11 24.15 13.28
C ARG A 608 3.52 23.07 14.28
N THR A 609 3.12 23.24 15.52
CA THR A 609 3.38 22.29 16.60
C THR A 609 2.14 21.48 16.94
N TYR A 610 2.27 20.16 16.94
CA TYR A 610 1.24 19.22 17.33
C TYR A 610 1.65 18.47 18.60
N ALA A 611 0.71 18.28 19.50
CA ALA A 611 0.86 17.43 20.68
C ALA A 611 0.04 16.16 20.49
N PHE A 612 0.71 15.02 20.49
CA PHE A 612 0.09 13.70 20.35
C PHE A 612 0.01 13.02 21.71
N GLN A 613 -1.14 12.46 22.03
CA GLN A 613 -1.30 11.55 23.16
C GLN A 613 -1.26 10.11 22.65
N PHE A 614 -0.37 9.32 23.24
CA PHE A 614 -0.18 7.92 22.89
C PHE A 614 -0.60 7.01 24.05
N LYS A 615 -1.20 5.87 23.70
CA LYS A 615 -1.29 4.65 24.53
C LYS A 615 -0.45 3.57 23.83
N GLY A 616 0.73 3.29 24.38
CA GLY A 616 1.76 2.52 23.66
C GLY A 616 2.13 3.18 22.34
N ASN A 617 2.00 2.45 21.23
CA ASN A 617 2.25 2.97 19.87
C ASN A 617 1.02 3.60 19.19
N THR A 618 -0.16 3.57 19.84
CA THR A 618 -1.40 4.09 19.24
C THR A 618 -1.60 5.55 19.63
N VAL A 619 -1.74 6.42 18.63
CA VAL A 619 -2.24 7.79 18.85
C VAL A 619 -3.70 7.72 19.27
N VAL A 620 -4.05 8.30 20.41
CA VAL A 620 -5.41 8.36 20.92
C VAL A 620 -6.01 9.76 20.84
N ASP A 621 -5.17 10.78 20.77
CA ASP A 621 -5.56 12.16 20.55
C ASP A 621 -4.43 12.99 19.93
N VAL A 622 -4.80 14.07 19.25
CA VAL A 622 -3.86 15.05 18.68
C VAL A 622 -4.40 16.46 18.86
N SER A 623 -3.52 17.39 19.21
CA SER A 623 -3.88 18.80 19.40
C SER A 623 -2.83 19.72 18.73
N PRO A 624 -3.26 20.79 18.00
CA PRO A 624 -4.65 21.10 17.71
C PRO A 624 -5.28 20.10 16.75
N ARG A 625 -6.56 19.81 16.90
CA ARG A 625 -7.34 19.09 15.89
C ARG A 625 -7.69 20.06 14.77
N ASP A 626 -7.76 19.57 13.54
CA ASP A 626 -8.25 20.38 12.44
C ASP A 626 -9.70 20.79 12.68
N THR A 627 -9.92 22.08 12.60
CA THR A 627 -11.24 22.70 12.78
C THR A 627 -11.87 23.10 11.43
N ASN A 628 -11.21 22.84 10.31
CA ASN A 628 -11.74 23.16 8.99
C ASN A 628 -13.07 22.41 8.76
N PRO A 629 -14.21 23.13 8.68
CA PRO A 629 -15.52 22.48 8.53
C PRO A 629 -15.69 21.74 7.21
N THR A 630 -14.87 22.04 6.20
CA THR A 630 -14.86 21.38 4.89
C THR A 630 -13.79 20.29 4.78
N GLY A 631 -12.94 20.11 5.80
CA GLY A 631 -11.90 19.08 5.84
C GLY A 631 -12.46 17.70 6.22
N TYR A 632 -11.77 16.64 5.79
CA TYR A 632 -12.00 15.29 6.28
C TYR A 632 -11.03 15.02 7.43
N PRO A 633 -11.47 15.07 8.69
CA PRO A 633 -10.59 14.94 9.83
C PRO A 633 -10.15 13.50 10.04
N VAL A 634 -8.90 13.32 10.43
CA VAL A 634 -8.32 12.05 10.88
C VAL A 634 -8.13 12.04 12.40
N TYR A 635 -7.78 10.90 12.98
CA TYR A 635 -7.62 10.72 14.43
C TYR A 635 -8.85 11.06 15.27
N GLN A 636 -10.05 10.80 14.74
CA GLN A 636 -11.30 10.90 15.48
C GLN A 636 -11.47 9.67 16.39
N ARG A 637 -10.67 9.59 17.47
CA ARG A 637 -10.42 8.40 18.28
C ARG A 637 -10.88 8.48 19.74
N ASP A 638 -11.90 9.30 20.03
CA ASP A 638 -12.41 9.49 21.40
C ASP A 638 -12.83 8.17 22.08
N HIS A 639 -13.17 7.15 21.30
CA HIS A 639 -13.49 5.81 21.82
C HIS A 639 -12.31 5.12 22.54
N PHE A 640 -11.05 5.50 22.26
CA PHE A 640 -9.86 4.97 22.93
C PHE A 640 -9.62 5.57 24.33
N GLN A 641 -10.43 6.52 24.77
CA GLN A 641 -10.39 7.01 26.15
C GLN A 641 -10.89 5.96 27.17
N LYS A 642 -11.62 4.93 26.71
CA LYS A 642 -12.06 3.82 27.56
C LYS A 642 -10.85 3.01 28.07
N THR A 643 -11.03 2.39 29.24
CA THR A 643 -10.00 1.57 29.91
C THR A 643 -10.14 0.07 29.68
N SER A 644 -11.23 -0.35 29.03
CA SER A 644 -11.45 -1.76 28.66
C SER A 644 -11.88 -1.86 27.19
N ALA A 645 -11.38 -2.87 26.52
CA ALA A 645 -11.73 -3.13 25.12
C ALA A 645 -13.18 -3.62 25.02
N PRO A 646 -14.05 -2.99 24.22
CA PRO A 646 -15.32 -3.58 23.86
C PRO A 646 -15.11 -4.90 23.12
N MET A 647 -15.98 -5.88 23.38
CA MET A 647 -15.95 -7.16 22.68
C MET A 647 -16.98 -7.17 21.55
N ILE A 648 -16.61 -7.70 20.39
CA ILE A 648 -17.48 -7.84 19.22
C ILE A 648 -17.42 -9.23 18.63
N LYS A 649 -18.58 -9.69 18.13
CA LYS A 649 -18.63 -10.93 17.33
C LYS A 649 -18.31 -10.60 15.88
N VAL A 650 -17.40 -11.35 15.30
CA VAL A 650 -16.94 -11.19 13.94
C VAL A 650 -16.82 -12.53 13.23
N SER A 651 -17.10 -12.53 11.93
CA SER A 651 -16.76 -13.65 11.07
C SER A 651 -15.32 -13.48 10.61
N GLN A 652 -14.48 -14.41 11.00
CA GLN A 652 -13.07 -14.44 10.63
C GLN A 652 -12.84 -15.41 9.49
N TYR A 653 -11.85 -15.10 8.65
CA TYR A 653 -11.46 -15.95 7.53
C TYR A 653 -10.04 -16.46 7.71
N VAL A 654 -9.84 -17.75 7.52
CA VAL A 654 -8.54 -18.41 7.59
C VAL A 654 -8.26 -19.15 6.30
N THR A 655 -7.10 -18.89 5.72
CA THR A 655 -6.58 -19.59 4.55
C THR A 655 -5.13 -20.00 4.76
N PRO A 656 -4.71 -21.18 4.26
CA PRO A 656 -3.31 -21.56 4.20
C PRO A 656 -2.56 -20.87 3.05
N VAL A 657 -3.27 -20.22 2.12
CA VAL A 657 -2.66 -19.52 0.99
C VAL A 657 -1.94 -18.27 1.47
N ILE A 658 -0.71 -18.11 1.02
CA ILE A 658 0.15 -16.97 1.32
C ILE A 658 0.60 -16.36 -0.01
N LEU A 659 0.41 -15.05 -0.14
CA LEU A 659 1.00 -14.26 -1.21
C LEU A 659 2.25 -13.57 -0.65
N ASN A 660 3.40 -13.86 -1.20
CA ASN A 660 4.63 -13.19 -0.79
C ASN A 660 4.73 -11.82 -1.47
N PHE A 661 5.41 -10.88 -0.84
CA PHE A 661 5.50 -9.49 -1.34
C PHE A 661 6.94 -8.98 -1.36
#